data_5bfea152c597b30b3634f700e7d36708
#
_entry.id   5bfea152c597b30b3634f700e7d36708
#
_cell.length_a   1.000
_cell.length_b   1.000
_cell.length_c   1.000
_cell.angle_alpha   90.00
_cell.angle_beta   90.00
_cell.angle_gamma   90.00
#
_symmetry.space_group_name_H-M   'P 1'
#
loop_
_entity.id
_entity.type
_entity.pdbx_description
1 polymer ?
#
loop_
_entity_poly.entity_id
_entity_poly.type
_entity_poly.pdbx_seq_one_letter_code
_entity_poly.pdbx_strand_id
1 'polypeptide(L)'
;VATSSSNTVTTPITRTAPGSIIVKLSGIGAPNDSLIVQADGKILVGGYSYYIDDGYVGGPGEYPYSGAVEHSVMRLNADGTLDTRYGTGGVDIFDPANGDKVPYDSDEGILATMAVQADGKVLAAHSGLDGLTVERYNGDGSLDTSFGQGGALILDVPYVYDGYGLTINADGTVYVTARSETQVTVTKVSASGKLIDGFGDHGELRISSPEKYYNAEVTSHVLADGGVLLGSTLYVGGNPGSPVYSLERFKADGSVDTRFGDNGVLHFDKALVEPYSGAVTVQADGKILVVGASTDFHVSSIIRLNADGSFDESFGSHGIAGFSVLPNGSNTAYAVTVQADGKILVAGQSSDNGTTGASITRLNADGSVDTTFGSQDGKVHLDGYAGDDALLGTDSAEIIHGQAGDDVLQGNGGRDVLLGGAGADIFRFTQVSDSYRTATQNASDLIQDFNATQDRIDLIGLGFTGIGDGRHGTLAIQANAEGTRTYLKSFEADASGHRFELALDGNLVEQLNTSNLVFTPPTIEGTAGRDVLTGSALAEILLGGEGNDRIDGGAGNDVLIGGSGADWLTGGEGKDVFRYTSTDDSYRTANQSFVDLIDRFEERQDSIDVSALGYTGFGDGTHGTLKLVYDRENDRTYFKDLDADAQGHRFEIALTGYWLNDLHKEEVVFAQPQVTLVGVAQDAEQQQLAG
;
A
#
# COMPACT_ATOMS: atom_id res chain seq x y z
N VAL A 1 22.84 -3.18 36.09
CA VAL A 1 23.11 -4.24 35.12
C VAL A 1 21.77 -4.52 34.44
N ALA A 2 21.46 -3.73 33.41
CA ALA A 2 20.32 -3.99 32.58
C ALA A 2 20.73 -5.07 31.57
N THR A 3 19.99 -6.14 31.54
CA THR A 3 20.11 -7.19 30.53
C THR A 3 19.67 -6.58 29.22
N SER A 4 20.62 -6.39 28.29
CA SER A 4 20.31 -6.11 26.89
C SER A 4 19.37 -7.21 26.38
N SER A 5 18.13 -6.87 26.09
CA SER A 5 17.28 -7.71 25.26
C SER A 5 18.00 -7.84 23.92
N SER A 6 18.49 -9.04 23.62
CA SER A 6 19.04 -9.36 22.30
C SER A 6 17.91 -9.15 21.31
N ASN A 7 17.96 -8.03 20.58
CA ASN A 7 17.15 -7.84 19.39
C ASN A 7 17.61 -8.88 18.35
N THR A 8 17.03 -10.05 18.40
CA THR A 8 17.10 -11.01 17.32
C THR A 8 16.30 -10.40 16.18
N VAL A 9 17.02 -9.87 15.18
CA VAL A 9 16.45 -9.45 13.91
C VAL A 9 15.91 -10.72 13.24
N THR A 10 14.69 -11.10 13.57
CA THR A 10 13.91 -12.08 12.81
C THR A 10 13.04 -11.30 11.86
N THR A 11 13.59 -10.91 10.72
CA THR A 11 12.79 -10.15 9.75
C THR A 11 12.56 -10.98 8.51
N PRO A 12 11.33 -11.39 8.27
CA PRO A 12 10.92 -11.69 6.91
C PRO A 12 10.91 -10.39 6.10
N ILE A 13 11.52 -10.40 4.93
CA ILE A 13 11.24 -9.40 3.90
C ILE A 13 9.84 -9.72 3.41
N THR A 14 8.87 -8.89 3.78
CA THR A 14 7.49 -9.04 3.35
C THR A 14 7.31 -8.33 2.02
N ARG A 15 6.63 -8.97 1.09
CA ARG A 15 6.25 -8.43 -0.20
C ARG A 15 4.76 -8.26 -0.27
N THR A 16 4.35 -7.13 -0.80
CA THR A 16 2.94 -6.77 -0.94
C THR A 16 2.54 -6.43 -2.36
N ALA A 17 3.50 -6.04 -3.20
CA ALA A 17 3.29 -5.83 -4.62
C ALA A 17 4.51 -6.30 -5.41
N PRO A 18 4.35 -6.80 -6.66
CA PRO A 18 5.46 -7.19 -7.51
C PRO A 18 6.47 -6.05 -7.69
N GLY A 19 7.78 -6.37 -7.61
CA GLY A 19 8.83 -5.37 -7.73
C GLY A 19 9.05 -4.48 -6.52
N SER A 20 8.35 -4.74 -5.41
CA SER A 20 8.51 -4.05 -4.14
C SER A 20 8.85 -5.04 -3.02
N ILE A 21 9.55 -4.56 -2.01
CA ILE A 21 9.81 -5.28 -0.76
C ILE A 21 9.45 -4.37 0.40
N ILE A 22 8.86 -4.94 1.45
CA ILE A 22 8.75 -4.29 2.75
C ILE A 22 9.66 -5.01 3.72
N VAL A 23 10.43 -4.23 4.47
CA VAL A 23 11.26 -4.72 5.54
C VAL A 23 10.68 -4.23 6.85
N LYS A 24 10.17 -5.17 7.64
CA LYS A 24 9.70 -4.90 8.98
C LYS A 24 10.88 -5.09 9.92
N LEU A 25 11.48 -4.01 10.34
CA LEU A 25 12.47 -4.01 11.40
C LEU A 25 11.74 -3.53 12.66
N SER A 26 11.70 -4.36 13.70
CA SER A 26 11.11 -3.93 14.97
C SER A 26 11.87 -2.70 15.47
N GLY A 27 11.15 -1.57 15.54
CA GLY A 27 11.69 -0.30 15.98
C GLY A 27 12.23 0.63 14.90
N ILE A 28 12.20 0.29 13.60
CA ILE A 28 12.60 1.23 12.55
C ILE A 28 11.41 2.08 12.12
N GLY A 29 11.56 3.38 12.27
CA GLY A 29 10.73 4.40 11.64
C GLY A 29 11.01 4.52 10.14
N ALA A 30 10.53 5.59 9.51
CA ALA A 30 10.73 5.83 8.08
C ALA A 30 12.22 5.72 7.68
N PRO A 31 12.54 5.12 6.52
CA PRO A 31 13.88 5.26 5.97
C PRO A 31 14.13 6.75 5.75
N ASN A 32 15.16 7.29 6.37
CA ASN A 32 15.66 8.59 6.01
C ASN A 32 16.34 8.49 4.64
N ASP A 33 16.31 9.54 3.87
CA ASP A 33 16.82 9.86 2.54
C ASP A 33 18.07 9.12 2.00
N SER A 34 18.44 8.00 2.60
CA SER A 34 19.67 7.27 2.32
C SER A 34 19.42 5.95 1.60
N LEU A 35 19.48 6.01 0.28
CA LEU A 35 19.43 4.84 -0.59
C LEU A 35 20.63 4.88 -1.53
N ILE A 36 21.54 3.90 -1.40
CA ILE A 36 22.76 3.86 -2.18
C ILE A 36 22.97 2.49 -2.82
N VAL A 37 23.37 2.51 -4.10
CA VAL A 37 23.83 1.32 -4.81
C VAL A 37 25.35 1.26 -4.74
N GLN A 38 25.89 0.16 -4.17
CA GLN A 38 27.31 -0.10 -4.11
C GLN A 38 27.87 -0.55 -5.46
N ALA A 39 29.17 -0.48 -5.67
CA ALA A 39 29.83 -0.85 -6.92
C ALA A 39 29.64 -2.33 -7.31
N ASP A 40 29.36 -3.21 -6.36
CA ASP A 40 29.02 -4.63 -6.57
C ASP A 40 27.52 -4.86 -6.82
N GLY A 41 26.75 -3.80 -6.92
CA GLY A 41 25.29 -3.82 -7.15
C GLY A 41 24.44 -3.99 -5.89
N LYS A 42 25.05 -4.17 -4.71
CA LYS A 42 24.30 -4.24 -3.46
C LYS A 42 23.69 -2.89 -3.10
N ILE A 43 22.61 -2.93 -2.34
CA ILE A 43 21.81 -1.77 -1.99
C ILE A 43 21.91 -1.54 -0.49
N LEU A 44 22.31 -0.35 -0.07
CA LEU A 44 22.30 0.10 1.32
C LEU A 44 21.12 1.02 1.55
N VAL A 45 20.39 0.80 2.62
CA VAL A 45 19.22 1.58 3.02
C VAL A 45 19.43 2.04 4.46
N GLY A 46 19.47 3.33 4.68
CA GLY A 46 19.56 3.93 6.01
C GLY A 46 18.18 4.24 6.57
N GLY A 47 18.00 4.06 7.87
CA GLY A 47 16.78 4.36 8.59
C GLY A 47 17.04 4.65 10.07
N TYR A 48 16.00 5.08 10.77
CA TYR A 48 16.04 5.30 12.22
C TYR A 48 14.85 4.65 12.91
N SER A 49 15.02 4.34 14.20
CA SER A 49 13.95 3.83 15.05
C SER A 49 13.81 4.68 16.31
N TYR A 50 12.56 4.79 16.79
CA TYR A 50 12.28 5.39 18.09
C TYR A 50 12.14 4.27 19.13
N TYR A 51 12.87 4.37 20.22
CA TYR A 51 12.69 3.48 21.37
C TYR A 51 11.69 4.10 22.34
N ILE A 52 10.57 3.44 22.57
CA ILE A 52 9.62 3.84 23.60
C ILE A 52 10.08 3.16 24.90
N ASP A 53 10.53 3.92 25.88
CA ASP A 53 10.82 3.37 27.22
C ASP A 53 9.47 3.11 27.93
N ASP A 54 9.11 1.84 28.10
CA ASP A 54 7.85 1.38 28.73
C ASP A 54 7.73 1.80 30.22
N GLY A 55 8.70 2.51 30.75
CA GLY A 55 8.76 2.91 32.16
C GLY A 55 8.27 4.32 32.50
N TYR A 56 8.01 5.17 31.51
CA TYR A 56 7.60 6.56 31.77
C TYR A 56 6.10 6.76 31.63
N VAL A 57 5.42 6.95 32.75
CA VAL A 57 3.99 7.35 32.81
C VAL A 57 3.94 8.88 32.92
N GLY A 58 3.91 9.57 31.79
CA GLY A 58 3.75 11.01 31.75
C GLY A 58 2.41 11.49 32.35
N GLY A 59 2.41 12.66 32.98
CA GLY A 59 1.22 13.33 33.49
C GLY A 59 0.27 13.83 32.37
N PRO A 60 -0.98 14.22 32.68
CA PRO A 60 -1.92 14.70 31.68
C PRO A 60 -1.42 16.01 31.05
N GLY A 61 -0.99 15.93 29.78
CA GLY A 61 -0.51 17.08 28.99
C GLY A 61 0.95 17.00 28.56
N GLU A 62 1.70 16.00 29.02
CA GLU A 62 3.06 15.76 28.55
C GLU A 62 3.02 14.65 27.45
N TYR A 63 3.64 14.93 26.30
CA TYR A 63 3.80 13.94 25.23
C TYR A 63 4.84 12.90 25.68
N PRO A 64 4.58 11.60 25.56
CA PRO A 64 5.47 10.53 26.05
C PRO A 64 6.62 10.25 25.06
N TYR A 65 7.44 11.24 24.75
CA TYR A 65 8.59 11.06 23.86
C TYR A 65 9.90 11.31 24.64
N SER A 66 10.27 10.37 25.53
CA SER A 66 11.63 10.25 26.04
C SER A 66 12.23 8.93 25.54
N GLY A 67 12.49 8.81 24.26
CA GLY A 67 13.10 7.62 23.66
C GLY A 67 14.40 7.98 22.94
N ALA A 68 15.43 7.15 23.05
CA ALA A 68 16.63 7.27 22.24
C ALA A 68 16.32 6.92 20.79
N VAL A 69 16.92 7.65 19.85
CA VAL A 69 16.85 7.33 18.41
C VAL A 69 18.03 6.42 18.08
N GLU A 70 17.76 5.23 17.59
CA GLU A 70 18.79 4.33 17.07
C GLU A 70 18.80 4.41 15.53
N HIS A 71 19.98 4.45 14.94
CA HIS A 71 20.18 4.45 13.49
C HIS A 71 20.54 3.07 13.02
N SER A 72 20.01 2.69 11.87
CA SER A 72 20.30 1.40 11.28
C SER A 72 20.59 1.53 9.79
N VAL A 73 21.46 0.66 9.30
CA VAL A 73 21.70 0.46 7.87
C VAL A 73 21.42 -0.98 7.54
N MET A 74 20.55 -1.19 6.57
CA MET A 74 20.26 -2.50 6.00
C MET A 74 20.98 -2.67 4.68
N ARG A 75 21.46 -3.90 4.37
CA ARG A 75 22.03 -4.20 3.09
C ARG A 75 21.27 -5.29 2.35
N LEU A 76 20.91 -4.99 1.10
CA LEU A 76 20.28 -5.93 0.19
C LEU A 76 21.25 -6.35 -0.91
N ASN A 77 21.04 -7.52 -1.47
CA ASN A 77 21.64 -7.93 -2.72
C ASN A 77 21.03 -7.13 -3.90
N ALA A 78 21.64 -7.19 -5.07
CA ALA A 78 21.16 -6.48 -6.27
C ALA A 78 19.75 -6.92 -6.73
N ASP A 79 19.32 -8.12 -6.36
CA ASP A 79 17.99 -8.67 -6.64
C ASP A 79 16.93 -8.25 -5.61
N GLY A 80 17.30 -7.53 -4.57
CA GLY A 80 16.42 -7.07 -3.49
C GLY A 80 16.33 -8.04 -2.31
N THR A 81 17.01 -9.18 -2.34
CA THR A 81 17.06 -10.09 -1.19
C THR A 81 17.98 -9.55 -0.09
N LEU A 82 17.70 -9.87 1.18
CA LEU A 82 18.53 -9.42 2.30
C LEU A 82 19.93 -10.05 2.26
N ASP A 83 20.99 -9.25 2.36
CA ASP A 83 22.35 -9.77 2.50
C ASP A 83 22.65 -10.08 3.98
N THR A 84 22.25 -11.24 4.43
CA THR A 84 22.40 -11.70 5.82
C THR A 84 23.86 -11.78 6.34
N ARG A 85 24.85 -11.54 5.47
CA ARG A 85 26.27 -11.45 5.86
C ARG A 85 26.69 -10.06 6.30
N TYR A 86 25.80 -9.08 6.17
CA TYR A 86 26.03 -7.71 6.62
C TYR A 86 25.50 -7.55 8.06
N GLY A 87 26.28 -6.93 8.94
CA GLY A 87 25.92 -6.71 10.32
C GLY A 87 25.40 -7.97 11.03
N THR A 88 24.31 -7.83 11.76
CA THR A 88 23.59 -8.94 12.39
C THR A 88 22.38 -9.30 11.57
N GLY A 89 22.52 -10.35 10.73
CA GLY A 89 21.40 -10.85 9.91
C GLY A 89 20.95 -9.90 8.78
N GLY A 90 21.84 -9.04 8.27
CA GLY A 90 21.56 -8.12 7.17
C GLY A 90 21.36 -6.67 7.58
N VAL A 91 21.41 -6.40 8.87
CA VAL A 91 21.23 -5.05 9.45
C VAL A 91 22.37 -4.72 10.40
N ASP A 92 22.85 -3.50 10.35
CA ASP A 92 23.80 -2.94 11.30
C ASP A 92 23.14 -1.76 12.02
N ILE A 93 23.23 -1.75 13.34
CA ILE A 93 22.63 -0.72 14.20
C ILE A 93 23.77 0.16 14.71
N PHE A 94 23.67 1.46 14.43
CA PHE A 94 24.63 2.43 14.87
C PHE A 94 24.12 3.15 16.11
N ASP A 95 24.90 3.10 17.19
CA ASP A 95 24.68 3.93 18.36
C ASP A 95 25.70 5.07 18.31
N PRO A 96 25.31 6.30 17.92
CA PRO A 96 26.24 7.41 17.73
C PRO A 96 26.89 7.91 19.03
N ALA A 97 26.50 7.43 20.17
CA ALA A 97 26.91 8.01 21.43
C ALA A 97 27.54 7.02 22.42
N ASN A 98 28.57 6.23 22.08
CA ASN A 98 29.37 5.49 23.08
C ASN A 98 28.62 5.01 24.34
N GLY A 99 27.36 4.59 24.21
CA GLY A 99 26.47 4.20 25.30
C GLY A 99 25.78 5.33 26.07
N ASP A 100 26.01 6.57 25.71
CA ASP A 100 25.20 7.69 26.18
C ASP A 100 24.07 7.93 25.15
N LYS A 101 22.88 7.44 25.48
CA LYS A 101 21.66 7.75 24.72
C LYS A 101 21.56 9.23 24.57
N VAL A 102 21.45 9.76 23.34
CA VAL A 102 21.15 11.17 23.14
C VAL A 102 19.74 11.40 23.70
N PRO A 103 19.58 12.05 24.85
CA PRO A 103 18.26 12.29 25.39
C PRO A 103 17.52 13.21 24.40
N TYR A 104 16.31 12.87 24.07
CA TYR A 104 15.40 13.80 23.42
C TYR A 104 15.04 14.88 24.45
N ASP A 105 15.93 15.83 24.65
CA ASP A 105 15.60 17.07 25.34
C ASP A 105 15.25 18.10 24.27
N SER A 106 14.15 18.77 24.44
CA SER A 106 13.55 19.70 23.48
C SER A 106 14.47 20.85 23.04
N ASP A 107 15.65 20.96 23.61
CA ASP A 107 16.57 22.06 23.38
C ASP A 107 17.98 21.64 22.89
N GLU A 108 18.34 20.35 22.82
CA GLU A 108 19.67 19.91 22.40
C GLU A 108 19.64 18.82 21.34
N GLY A 109 19.84 19.22 20.08
CA GLY A 109 20.36 18.39 19.00
C GLY A 109 19.45 17.31 18.42
N ILE A 110 18.63 17.68 17.45
CA ILE A 110 17.89 16.72 16.60
C ILE A 110 18.87 16.16 15.58
N LEU A 111 18.89 14.82 15.43
CA LEU A 111 19.60 14.21 14.31
C LEU A 111 18.94 14.65 13.00
N ALA A 112 19.75 15.22 12.13
CA ALA A 112 19.24 15.85 10.94
C ALA A 112 19.10 14.88 9.77
N THR A 113 20.12 14.06 9.49
CA THR A 113 20.12 13.19 8.31
C THR A 113 21.32 12.23 8.33
N MET A 114 21.23 11.12 7.59
CA MET A 114 22.34 10.20 7.35
C MET A 114 22.58 10.00 5.85
N ALA A 115 23.81 9.65 5.52
CA ALA A 115 24.16 9.19 4.16
C ALA A 115 25.19 8.06 4.23
N VAL A 116 25.00 7.04 3.41
CA VAL A 116 25.89 5.86 3.36
C VAL A 116 26.84 5.99 2.18
N GLN A 117 28.13 5.81 2.42
CA GLN A 117 29.16 5.84 1.38
C GLN A 117 29.26 4.47 0.67
N ALA A 118 29.75 4.47 -0.57
CA ALA A 118 29.90 3.26 -1.37
C ALA A 118 30.80 2.18 -0.72
N ASP A 119 31.72 2.58 0.16
CA ASP A 119 32.59 1.69 0.93
C ASP A 119 31.93 1.14 2.22
N GLY A 120 30.67 1.50 2.46
CA GLY A 120 29.91 1.08 3.62
C GLY A 120 30.04 1.94 4.86
N LYS A 121 30.81 3.04 4.78
CA LYS A 121 30.88 4.02 5.87
C LYS A 121 29.64 4.88 5.91
N VAL A 122 29.26 5.34 7.08
CA VAL A 122 28.07 6.14 7.32
C VAL A 122 28.47 7.56 7.73
N LEU A 123 27.89 8.56 7.09
CA LEU A 123 27.93 9.95 7.54
C LEU A 123 26.63 10.24 8.25
N ALA A 124 26.73 10.83 9.43
CA ALA A 124 25.60 11.31 10.22
C ALA A 124 25.76 12.80 10.47
N ALA A 125 24.72 13.58 10.21
CA ALA A 125 24.70 15.01 10.51
C ALA A 125 23.70 15.30 11.62
N HIS A 126 24.10 16.09 12.60
CA HIS A 126 23.25 16.53 13.69
C HIS A 126 23.49 18.01 14.02
N SER A 127 22.44 18.72 14.42
CA SER A 127 22.57 20.11 14.88
C SER A 127 22.95 20.14 16.36
N GLY A 128 23.83 21.07 16.73
CA GLY A 128 24.19 21.34 18.10
C GLY A 128 24.27 22.85 18.36
N LEU A 129 24.56 23.24 19.59
CA LEU A 129 24.70 24.66 19.97
C LEU A 129 25.83 25.39 19.21
N ASP A 130 26.82 24.65 18.74
CA ASP A 130 28.01 25.19 18.04
C ASP A 130 27.90 25.14 16.50
N GLY A 131 26.73 24.71 15.94
CA GLY A 131 26.50 24.55 14.51
C GLY A 131 26.13 23.13 14.10
N LEU A 132 26.25 22.82 12.79
CA LEU A 132 25.99 21.51 12.24
C LEU A 132 27.26 20.66 12.33
N THR A 133 27.18 19.53 13.00
CA THR A 133 28.25 18.52 13.07
C THR A 133 27.96 17.38 12.10
N VAL A 134 28.97 17.01 11.30
CA VAL A 134 28.94 15.81 10.45
C VAL A 134 29.99 14.84 10.94
N GLU A 135 29.58 13.67 11.34
CA GLU A 135 30.44 12.59 11.81
C GLU A 135 30.48 11.44 10.79
N ARG A 136 31.61 10.72 10.74
CA ARG A 136 31.72 9.53 9.90
C ARG A 136 32.00 8.30 10.74
N TYR A 137 31.25 7.24 10.49
CA TYR A 137 31.36 5.93 11.14
C TYR A 137 31.83 4.87 10.15
N ASN A 138 32.62 3.90 10.62
CA ASN A 138 32.98 2.71 9.88
C ASN A 138 31.78 1.75 9.80
N GLY A 139 31.83 0.74 8.91
CA GLY A 139 30.77 -0.25 8.76
C GLY A 139 30.59 -1.18 9.97
N ASP A 140 31.39 -1.06 11.02
CA ASP A 140 31.24 -1.74 12.32
C ASP A 140 30.67 -0.82 13.42
N GLY A 141 30.23 0.39 13.05
CA GLY A 141 29.67 1.37 13.98
C GLY A 141 30.70 2.21 14.73
N SER A 142 32.01 1.93 14.60
CA SER A 142 33.04 2.74 15.26
C SER A 142 33.26 4.05 14.56
N LEU A 143 33.57 5.12 15.31
CA LEU A 143 33.88 6.44 14.73
C LEU A 143 35.14 6.37 13.85
N ASP A 144 35.05 6.86 12.59
CA ASP A 144 36.19 6.96 11.70
C ASP A 144 36.99 8.23 11.95
N THR A 145 37.97 8.16 12.82
CA THR A 145 38.82 9.29 13.24
C THR A 145 39.67 9.88 12.09
N SER A 146 39.65 9.30 10.90
CA SER A 146 40.32 9.83 9.70
C SER A 146 39.52 10.95 9.01
N PHE A 147 38.26 11.15 9.40
CA PHE A 147 37.37 12.16 8.82
C PHE A 147 37.45 13.46 9.66
N GLY A 148 37.57 14.61 9.00
CA GLY A 148 37.55 15.89 9.65
C GLY A 148 38.62 16.08 10.73
N GLN A 149 38.18 16.45 11.92
CA GLN A 149 39.03 16.51 13.13
C GLN A 149 38.57 15.43 14.13
N GLY A 150 39.27 14.29 14.13
CA GLY A 150 38.99 13.22 15.06
C GLY A 150 37.69 12.44 14.81
N GLY A 151 37.19 12.46 13.57
CA GLY A 151 35.98 11.77 13.15
C GLY A 151 34.81 12.69 12.83
N ALA A 152 34.97 14.01 13.09
CA ALA A 152 33.90 14.99 12.94
C ALA A 152 34.32 16.23 12.13
N LEU A 153 33.35 16.83 11.46
CA LEU A 153 33.44 18.15 10.83
C LEU A 153 32.33 19.04 11.40
N ILE A 154 32.72 20.18 11.98
CA ILE A 154 31.78 21.19 12.48
C ILE A 154 31.67 22.29 11.45
N LEU A 155 30.46 22.61 11.03
CA LEU A 155 30.12 23.67 10.09
C LEU A 155 29.43 24.80 10.84
N ASP A 156 29.93 25.99 10.65
CA ASP A 156 29.35 27.24 11.21
C ASP A 156 28.15 27.66 10.34
N VAL A 157 27.04 26.98 10.53
CA VAL A 157 25.77 27.31 9.87
C VAL A 157 24.80 27.86 10.92
N PRO A 158 23.96 28.86 10.57
CA PRO A 158 23.00 29.42 11.51
C PRO A 158 22.08 28.30 12.05
N TYR A 159 21.76 28.37 13.35
CA TYR A 159 20.85 27.43 13.99
C TYR A 159 19.53 27.28 13.21
N VAL A 160 19.17 26.08 12.89
CA VAL A 160 17.97 25.75 12.06
C VAL A 160 17.19 24.65 12.70
N TYR A 161 15.89 24.85 12.85
CA TYR A 161 14.99 23.90 13.51
C TYR A 161 14.77 22.62 12.72
N ASP A 162 14.77 22.64 11.37
CA ASP A 162 14.58 21.48 10.51
C ASP A 162 15.11 21.78 9.10
N GLY A 163 15.70 20.79 8.44
CA GLY A 163 16.08 20.91 7.03
C GLY A 163 17.58 20.85 6.76
N TYR A 164 18.15 19.67 6.96
CA TYR A 164 19.50 19.32 6.56
C TYR A 164 19.44 18.21 5.52
N GLY A 165 20.40 18.21 4.61
CA GLY A 165 20.56 17.15 3.63
C GLY A 165 22.03 16.74 3.48
N LEU A 166 22.29 15.48 3.27
CA LEU A 166 23.60 14.95 2.91
C LEU A 166 23.53 14.31 1.54
N THR A 167 24.35 14.75 0.60
CA THR A 167 24.48 14.13 -0.72
C THR A 167 25.92 13.68 -0.93
N ILE A 168 26.14 12.45 -1.36
CA ILE A 168 27.46 11.89 -1.60
C ILE A 168 27.61 11.59 -3.09
N ASN A 169 28.64 12.12 -3.69
CA ASN A 169 29.01 11.81 -5.06
C ASN A 169 29.81 10.50 -5.18
N ALA A 170 29.86 9.96 -6.37
CA ALA A 170 30.62 8.74 -6.66
C ALA A 170 32.13 8.83 -6.37
N ASP A 171 32.69 10.06 -6.35
CA ASP A 171 34.09 10.32 -6.00
C ASP A 171 34.32 10.45 -4.47
N GLY A 172 33.27 10.27 -3.67
CA GLY A 172 33.28 10.40 -2.22
C GLY A 172 33.18 11.84 -1.71
N THR A 173 33.00 12.81 -2.59
CA THR A 173 32.72 14.20 -2.21
C THR A 173 31.35 14.30 -1.54
N VAL A 174 31.30 15.00 -0.43
CA VAL A 174 30.07 15.19 0.36
C VAL A 174 29.56 16.62 0.19
N TYR A 175 28.27 16.75 -0.03
CA TYR A 175 27.60 18.04 0.01
C TYR A 175 26.64 18.06 1.20
N VAL A 176 26.84 19.05 2.03
CA VAL A 176 26.02 19.27 3.22
C VAL A 176 25.11 20.45 2.94
N THR A 177 23.82 20.22 2.96
CA THR A 177 22.80 21.26 2.77
C THR A 177 22.22 21.64 4.12
N ALA A 178 22.23 22.91 4.43
CA ALA A 178 21.63 23.46 5.63
C ALA A 178 20.70 24.62 5.27
N ARG A 179 19.58 24.73 5.95
CA ARG A 179 18.55 25.74 5.67
C ARG A 179 18.30 26.65 6.88
N SER A 180 18.15 27.94 6.62
CA SER A 180 17.54 28.90 7.53
C SER A 180 16.21 29.42 6.96
N GLU A 181 15.50 30.29 7.67
CA GLU A 181 14.21 30.84 7.19
C GLU A 181 14.30 31.54 5.82
N THR A 182 15.45 32.04 5.45
CA THR A 182 15.63 32.86 4.24
C THR A 182 16.83 32.46 3.37
N GLN A 183 17.58 31.42 3.79
CA GLN A 183 18.80 31.03 3.09
C GLN A 183 19.03 29.55 3.15
N VAL A 184 19.43 28.94 2.04
CA VAL A 184 19.99 27.59 1.96
C VAL A 184 21.49 27.71 1.73
N THR A 185 22.29 27.00 2.52
CA THR A 185 23.74 26.90 2.34
C THR A 185 24.07 25.48 1.90
N VAL A 186 24.76 25.33 0.79
CA VAL A 186 25.33 24.05 0.34
C VAL A 186 26.83 24.10 0.52
N THR A 187 27.36 23.22 1.37
CA THR A 187 28.79 23.15 1.69
C THR A 187 29.41 21.94 1.02
N LYS A 188 30.49 22.15 0.26
CA LYS A 188 31.21 21.06 -0.41
C LYS A 188 32.39 20.59 0.42
N VAL A 189 32.39 19.28 0.73
CA VAL A 189 33.37 18.64 1.62
C VAL A 189 34.04 17.48 0.87
N SER A 190 35.37 17.36 1.00
CA SER A 190 36.12 16.22 0.46
C SER A 190 35.80 14.91 1.20
N ALA A 191 36.12 13.78 0.60
CA ALA A 191 36.00 12.48 1.24
C ALA A 191 36.75 12.36 2.59
N SER A 192 37.69 13.24 2.89
CA SER A 192 38.39 13.28 4.18
C SER A 192 37.84 14.31 5.18
N GLY A 193 36.68 14.93 4.89
CA GLY A 193 36.07 15.89 5.81
C GLY A 193 36.70 17.28 5.79
N LYS A 194 37.21 17.73 4.63
CA LYS A 194 37.76 19.10 4.48
C LYS A 194 36.94 19.88 3.47
N LEU A 195 36.74 21.17 3.74
CA LEU A 195 36.10 22.08 2.79
C LEU A 195 36.88 22.14 1.47
N ILE A 196 36.19 22.26 0.35
CA ILE A 196 36.77 22.39 -0.98
C ILE A 196 36.56 23.82 -1.46
N ASP A 197 37.62 24.64 -1.36
CA ASP A 197 37.59 26.08 -1.63
C ASP A 197 37.14 26.51 -3.05
N GLY A 198 37.15 25.58 -4.02
CA GLY A 198 36.76 25.87 -5.40
C GLY A 198 35.26 25.80 -5.67
N PHE A 199 34.42 25.71 -4.65
CA PHE A 199 32.97 25.68 -4.76
C PHE A 199 32.37 26.90 -4.04
N GLY A 200 31.58 27.70 -4.74
CA GLY A 200 30.98 28.91 -4.19
C GLY A 200 32.03 29.87 -3.61
N ASP A 201 31.74 30.41 -2.43
CA ASP A 201 32.67 31.25 -1.65
C ASP A 201 33.30 30.36 -0.54
N HIS A 202 34.59 30.06 -0.66
CA HIS A 202 35.34 29.22 0.30
C HIS A 202 34.76 27.88 0.62
N GLY A 203 34.18 27.20 -0.37
CA GLY A 203 33.54 25.86 -0.22
C GLY A 203 32.04 25.89 0.12
N GLU A 204 31.44 27.07 0.14
CA GLU A 204 30.03 27.27 0.44
C GLU A 204 29.29 28.00 -0.67
N LEU A 205 28.14 27.46 -1.06
CA LEU A 205 27.18 28.12 -1.93
C LEU A 205 25.99 28.59 -1.09
N ARG A 206 25.81 29.91 -0.99
CA ARG A 206 24.71 30.51 -0.22
C ARG A 206 23.61 30.97 -1.16
N ILE A 207 22.46 30.39 -1.02
CA ILE A 207 21.26 30.63 -1.84
C ILE A 207 20.26 31.40 -0.97
N SER A 208 19.92 32.62 -1.38
CA SER A 208 18.87 33.41 -0.71
C SER A 208 17.62 33.42 -1.53
N SER A 209 16.50 32.95 -0.97
CA SER A 209 15.21 33.04 -1.59
C SER A 209 14.42 34.25 -1.11
N PRO A 210 13.73 34.98 -2.00
CA PRO A 210 12.83 36.06 -1.62
C PRO A 210 11.54 35.50 -0.96
N GLU A 211 11.25 34.23 -1.15
CA GLU A 211 10.11 33.52 -0.54
C GLU A 211 10.59 32.74 0.69
N LYS A 212 9.81 32.74 1.76
CA LYS A 212 10.21 32.07 2.99
C LYS A 212 10.11 30.56 2.82
N TYR A 213 11.20 29.88 3.09
CA TYR A 213 11.19 28.45 3.35
C TYR A 213 10.51 28.20 4.70
N TYR A 214 9.51 27.37 4.78
CA TYR A 214 8.84 27.04 6.04
C TYR A 214 8.74 25.54 6.22
N ASN A 215 9.30 25.00 7.31
CA ASN A 215 9.18 23.61 7.80
C ASN A 215 9.21 22.52 6.72
N ALA A 216 10.13 22.57 5.77
CA ALA A 216 10.19 21.58 4.69
C ALA A 216 11.60 21.04 4.54
N GLU A 217 11.68 19.77 4.29
CA GLU A 217 12.90 19.10 3.88
C GLU A 217 13.47 19.78 2.63
N VAL A 218 14.80 19.95 2.63
CA VAL A 218 15.53 20.50 1.49
C VAL A 218 16.45 19.42 0.97
N THR A 219 16.24 19.01 -0.27
CA THR A 219 17.13 18.07 -0.95
C THR A 219 18.01 18.81 -1.95
N SER A 220 19.28 18.47 -2.02
CA SER A 220 20.18 19.05 -3.01
C SER A 220 20.86 17.96 -3.82
N HIS A 221 21.01 18.20 -5.12
CA HIS A 221 21.80 17.36 -6.01
C HIS A 221 22.80 18.20 -6.80
N VAL A 222 24.05 17.78 -6.77
CA VAL A 222 25.08 18.50 -7.51
C VAL A 222 25.22 17.91 -8.90
N LEU A 223 25.11 18.77 -9.88
CA LEU A 223 25.16 18.44 -11.29
C LEU A 223 26.61 18.23 -11.78
N ALA A 224 26.79 17.49 -12.87
CA ALA A 224 28.09 17.24 -13.46
C ALA A 224 28.85 18.51 -13.88
N ASP A 225 28.12 19.60 -14.16
CA ASP A 225 28.68 20.92 -14.48
C ASP A 225 29.06 21.75 -13.22
N GLY A 226 28.90 21.18 -12.04
CA GLY A 226 29.16 21.83 -10.75
C GLY A 226 27.99 22.71 -10.27
N GLY A 227 26.90 22.81 -11.02
CA GLY A 227 25.67 23.46 -10.60
C GLY A 227 24.93 22.64 -9.54
N VAL A 228 23.93 23.25 -8.93
CA VAL A 228 23.09 22.62 -7.88
C VAL A 228 21.64 22.63 -8.31
N LEU A 229 20.99 21.47 -8.19
CA LEU A 229 19.56 21.35 -8.24
C LEU A 229 19.07 21.24 -6.79
N LEU A 230 18.18 22.14 -6.39
CA LEU A 230 17.62 22.23 -5.05
C LEU A 230 16.13 21.86 -5.11
N GLY A 231 15.73 20.84 -4.38
CA GLY A 231 14.34 20.52 -4.14
C GLY A 231 13.90 21.08 -2.79
N SER A 232 12.82 21.84 -2.77
CA SER A 232 12.33 22.44 -1.53
C SER A 232 10.83 22.69 -1.58
N THR A 233 10.21 22.81 -0.42
CA THR A 233 8.84 23.28 -0.31
C THR A 233 8.82 24.77 -0.03
N LEU A 234 8.13 25.52 -0.87
CA LEU A 234 7.99 26.96 -0.79
C LEU A 234 6.53 27.34 -0.50
N TYR A 235 6.34 28.39 0.29
CA TYR A 235 5.05 29.06 0.42
C TYR A 235 4.95 30.19 -0.59
N VAL A 236 4.38 29.90 -1.73
CA VAL A 236 4.22 30.87 -2.83
C VAL A 236 3.19 31.93 -2.44
N GLY A 237 3.57 33.22 -2.56
CA GLY A 237 2.66 34.36 -2.32
C GLY A 237 2.44 34.70 -0.85
N GLY A 238 3.26 34.22 0.08
CA GLY A 238 3.20 34.61 1.50
C GLY A 238 1.99 34.10 2.28
N ASN A 239 1.25 33.15 1.73
CA ASN A 239 0.12 32.53 2.39
C ASN A 239 0.51 31.15 2.96
N PRO A 240 0.54 30.96 4.31
CA PRO A 240 0.94 29.68 4.93
C PRO A 240 -0.02 28.50 4.67
N GLY A 241 -1.05 28.69 3.87
CA GLY A 241 -2.04 27.66 3.58
C GLY A 241 -1.87 26.90 2.25
N SER A 242 -0.82 27.17 1.46
CA SER A 242 -0.63 26.50 0.16
C SER A 242 0.86 26.26 -0.13
N PRO A 243 1.48 25.27 0.52
CA PRO A 243 2.84 24.88 0.19
C PRO A 243 2.90 24.24 -1.21
N VAL A 244 3.99 24.47 -1.92
CA VAL A 244 4.25 23.94 -3.26
C VAL A 244 5.66 23.35 -3.28
N TYR A 245 5.81 22.12 -3.71
CA TYR A 245 7.13 21.55 -3.95
C TYR A 245 7.73 22.19 -5.22
N SER A 246 8.99 22.56 -5.14
CA SER A 246 9.68 23.29 -6.19
C SER A 246 11.09 22.75 -6.42
N LEU A 247 11.53 22.76 -7.67
CA LEU A 247 12.92 22.56 -8.03
C LEU A 247 13.51 23.88 -8.48
N GLU A 248 14.66 24.24 -7.93
CA GLU A 248 15.43 25.43 -8.30
C GLU A 248 16.80 24.98 -8.82
N ARG A 249 17.25 25.54 -9.95
CA ARG A 249 18.57 25.23 -10.52
C ARG A 249 19.51 26.41 -10.42
N PHE A 250 20.71 26.15 -9.88
CA PHE A 250 21.77 27.09 -9.73
C PHE A 250 23.01 26.64 -10.48
N LYS A 251 23.77 27.58 -11.03
CA LYS A 251 25.09 27.33 -11.63
C LYS A 251 26.16 27.15 -10.54
N ALA A 252 27.31 26.63 -10.94
CA ALA A 252 28.46 26.45 -10.01
C ALA A 252 28.92 27.71 -9.27
N ASP A 253 28.60 28.89 -9.79
CA ASP A 253 28.92 30.21 -9.18
C ASP A 253 27.77 30.71 -8.27
N GLY A 254 26.74 29.94 -8.05
CA GLY A 254 25.59 30.29 -7.22
C GLY A 254 24.54 31.17 -7.90
N SER A 255 24.73 31.57 -9.14
CA SER A 255 23.69 32.28 -9.88
C SER A 255 22.60 31.34 -10.38
N VAL A 256 21.37 31.85 -10.43
CA VAL A 256 20.22 31.09 -10.96
C VAL A 256 20.45 30.67 -12.42
N ASP A 257 20.23 29.41 -12.76
CA ASP A 257 20.24 28.97 -14.16
C ASP A 257 18.88 29.16 -14.78
N THR A 258 18.64 30.32 -15.36
CA THR A 258 17.37 30.72 -15.96
C THR A 258 16.92 29.90 -17.18
N ARG A 259 17.72 28.92 -17.61
CA ARG A 259 17.34 27.99 -18.68
C ARG A 259 16.50 26.82 -18.19
N PHE A 260 16.41 26.65 -16.86
CA PHE A 260 15.64 25.61 -16.21
C PHE A 260 14.24 26.14 -15.86
N GLY A 261 13.19 25.39 -16.21
CA GLY A 261 11.83 25.73 -15.85
C GLY A 261 11.43 27.15 -16.24
N ASP A 262 10.71 27.84 -15.36
CA ASP A 262 10.39 29.25 -15.50
C ASP A 262 11.42 30.10 -14.75
N ASN A 263 12.37 30.69 -15.48
CA ASN A 263 13.45 31.53 -14.92
C ASN A 263 14.29 30.86 -13.82
N GLY A 264 14.52 29.54 -13.90
CA GLY A 264 15.34 28.79 -12.99
C GLY A 264 14.57 28.01 -11.93
N VAL A 265 13.24 28.06 -11.96
CA VAL A 265 12.37 27.41 -11.01
C VAL A 265 11.30 26.58 -11.72
N LEU A 266 10.99 25.42 -11.17
CA LEU A 266 9.86 24.60 -11.57
C LEU A 266 8.99 24.32 -10.34
N HIS A 267 7.72 24.68 -10.40
CA HIS A 267 6.74 24.39 -9.36
C HIS A 267 5.90 23.17 -9.75
N PHE A 268 5.68 22.27 -8.82
CA PHE A 268 4.82 21.11 -9.03
C PHE A 268 3.42 21.36 -8.51
N ASP A 269 2.42 20.89 -9.25
CA ASP A 269 1.07 20.80 -8.73
C ASP A 269 1.06 19.82 -7.54
N LYS A 270 0.44 20.20 -6.43
CA LYS A 270 0.31 19.36 -5.24
C LYS A 270 -0.38 18.02 -5.50
N ALA A 271 -1.18 17.93 -6.57
CA ALA A 271 -1.78 16.66 -7.01
C ALA A 271 -0.74 15.68 -7.59
N LEU A 272 0.45 16.16 -7.96
CA LEU A 272 1.54 15.35 -8.52
C LEU A 272 2.61 15.01 -7.48
N VAL A 273 2.91 15.95 -6.60
CA VAL A 273 3.92 15.78 -5.53
C VAL A 273 3.41 16.46 -4.27
N GLU A 274 3.21 15.70 -3.22
CA GLU A 274 2.92 16.25 -1.89
C GLU A 274 4.09 17.14 -1.43
N PRO A 275 3.79 18.32 -0.89
CA PRO A 275 4.83 19.31 -0.57
C PRO A 275 5.87 18.87 0.46
N TYR A 276 5.58 17.84 1.25
CA TYR A 276 6.42 17.42 2.38
C TYR A 276 7.26 16.17 2.11
N SER A 277 7.19 15.59 0.92
CA SER A 277 7.93 14.38 0.57
C SER A 277 8.46 14.50 -0.86
N GLY A 278 9.66 14.92 -1.04
CA GLY A 278 10.25 15.01 -2.37
C GLY A 278 11.74 14.77 -2.34
N ALA A 279 12.22 13.62 -2.82
CA ALA A 279 13.62 13.40 -3.10
C ALA A 279 13.91 13.58 -4.59
N VAL A 280 15.12 14.04 -4.88
CA VAL A 280 15.57 14.34 -6.23
C VAL A 280 16.88 13.64 -6.52
N THR A 281 17.02 13.06 -7.72
CA THR A 281 18.30 12.59 -8.24
C THR A 281 18.43 12.89 -9.73
N VAL A 282 19.64 12.89 -10.23
CA VAL A 282 19.93 13.16 -11.65
C VAL A 282 20.60 11.97 -12.28
N GLN A 283 20.05 11.51 -13.40
CA GLN A 283 20.58 10.38 -14.17
C GLN A 283 21.84 10.77 -14.96
N ALA A 284 22.63 9.80 -15.37
CA ALA A 284 23.86 10.03 -16.11
C ALA A 284 23.66 10.79 -17.45
N ASP A 285 22.47 10.70 -18.03
CA ASP A 285 22.07 11.42 -19.25
C ASP A 285 21.55 12.84 -18.97
N GLY A 286 21.54 13.27 -17.72
CA GLY A 286 21.09 14.58 -17.27
C GLY A 286 19.59 14.70 -17.00
N LYS A 287 18.81 13.60 -17.15
CA LYS A 287 17.39 13.61 -16.75
C LYS A 287 17.26 13.62 -15.24
N ILE A 288 16.19 14.23 -14.76
CA ILE A 288 15.94 14.46 -13.34
C ILE A 288 14.78 13.55 -12.92
N LEU A 289 14.97 12.83 -11.82
CA LEU A 289 13.92 12.04 -11.17
C LEU A 289 13.50 12.73 -9.88
N VAL A 290 12.20 12.87 -9.69
CA VAL A 290 11.58 13.42 -8.48
C VAL A 290 10.59 12.40 -7.96
N VAL A 291 10.69 12.04 -6.68
CA VAL A 291 9.74 11.14 -6.04
C VAL A 291 8.95 11.86 -4.96
N GLY A 292 7.72 11.39 -4.73
CA GLY A 292 6.83 11.91 -3.71
C GLY A 292 5.60 11.02 -3.56
N ALA A 293 4.74 11.34 -2.60
CA ALA A 293 3.43 10.72 -2.44
C ALA A 293 2.37 11.49 -3.24
N SER A 294 1.32 10.82 -3.66
CA SER A 294 0.09 11.47 -4.12
C SER A 294 -0.70 12.02 -2.92
N THR A 295 -1.64 12.92 -3.15
CA THR A 295 -2.45 13.57 -2.10
C THR A 295 -3.32 12.61 -1.30
N ASP A 296 -3.60 11.42 -1.81
CA ASP A 296 -4.34 10.37 -1.13
C ASP A 296 -3.45 9.37 -0.36
N PHE A 297 -2.12 9.51 -0.48
CA PHE A 297 -1.10 8.64 0.15
C PHE A 297 -1.15 7.15 -0.24
N HIS A 298 -2.07 6.73 -1.12
CA HIS A 298 -2.16 5.33 -1.55
C HIS A 298 -1.17 4.97 -2.65
N VAL A 299 -0.72 5.95 -3.42
CA VAL A 299 0.20 5.76 -4.54
C VAL A 299 1.42 6.66 -4.36
N SER A 300 2.60 6.06 -4.38
CA SER A 300 3.84 6.83 -4.58
C SER A 300 4.01 7.17 -6.05
N SER A 301 4.48 8.38 -6.34
CA SER A 301 4.73 8.83 -7.70
C SER A 301 6.21 9.13 -7.92
N ILE A 302 6.65 8.87 -9.15
CA ILE A 302 7.94 9.30 -9.64
C ILE A 302 7.77 10.07 -10.94
N ILE A 303 8.37 11.23 -11.01
CA ILE A 303 8.35 12.11 -12.17
C ILE A 303 9.73 12.11 -12.80
N ARG A 304 9.80 11.98 -14.12
CA ARG A 304 11.04 12.19 -14.86
C ARG A 304 10.96 13.45 -15.72
N LEU A 305 11.96 14.30 -15.55
CA LEU A 305 12.11 15.52 -16.31
C LEU A 305 13.35 15.44 -17.20
N ASN A 306 13.31 16.17 -18.29
CA ASN A 306 14.49 16.52 -19.08
C ASN A 306 15.39 17.51 -18.32
N ALA A 307 16.62 17.70 -18.77
CA ALA A 307 17.59 18.59 -18.10
C ALA A 307 17.16 20.07 -18.06
N ASP A 308 16.20 20.48 -18.89
CA ASP A 308 15.62 21.82 -18.92
C ASP A 308 14.41 22.01 -18.00
N GLY A 309 13.95 20.94 -17.33
CA GLY A 309 12.79 20.91 -16.44
C GLY A 309 11.47 20.55 -17.14
N SER A 310 11.45 20.29 -18.44
CA SER A 310 10.26 19.78 -19.13
C SER A 310 10.02 18.31 -18.79
N PHE A 311 8.76 17.85 -18.82
CA PHE A 311 8.42 16.44 -18.61
C PHE A 311 9.02 15.55 -19.72
N ASP A 312 9.56 14.40 -19.33
CA ASP A 312 10.03 13.38 -20.29
C ASP A 312 8.87 12.48 -20.71
N GLU A 313 8.25 12.79 -21.83
CA GLU A 313 7.10 12.07 -22.37
C GLU A 313 7.35 10.56 -22.63
N SER A 314 8.61 10.11 -22.61
CA SER A 314 8.96 8.69 -22.81
C SER A 314 8.92 7.87 -21.52
N PHE A 315 8.59 8.48 -20.36
CA PHE A 315 8.58 7.83 -19.07
C PHE A 315 7.16 7.70 -18.52
N GLY A 316 6.76 6.49 -18.17
CA GLY A 316 5.45 6.22 -17.61
C GLY A 316 4.32 6.76 -18.50
N SER A 317 3.41 7.51 -17.89
CA SER A 317 2.37 8.26 -18.61
C SER A 317 2.71 9.76 -18.57
N HIS A 318 3.15 10.31 -19.68
CA HIS A 318 3.50 11.75 -19.82
C HIS A 318 4.54 12.22 -18.78
N GLY A 319 5.58 11.44 -18.55
CA GLY A 319 6.65 11.78 -17.62
C GLY A 319 6.39 11.35 -16.17
N ILE A 320 5.30 10.66 -15.89
CA ILE A 320 4.89 10.26 -14.55
C ILE A 320 4.66 8.75 -14.47
N ALA A 321 5.22 8.09 -13.47
CA ALA A 321 4.93 6.71 -13.14
C ALA A 321 4.45 6.61 -11.68
N GLY A 322 3.32 5.93 -11.47
CA GLY A 322 2.76 5.65 -10.15
C GLY A 322 3.02 4.19 -9.78
N PHE A 323 3.26 3.93 -8.51
CA PHE A 323 3.36 2.57 -7.97
C PHE A 323 2.83 2.53 -6.54
N SER A 324 2.28 1.39 -6.17
CA SER A 324 1.81 1.13 -4.82
C SER A 324 2.54 -0.10 -4.29
N VAL A 325 2.99 -0.04 -3.05
CA VAL A 325 3.61 -1.18 -2.34
C VAL A 325 2.53 -1.96 -1.61
N LEU A 326 1.62 -1.23 -0.97
CA LEU A 326 0.42 -1.73 -0.31
C LEU A 326 -0.80 -1.15 -1.03
N PRO A 327 -1.60 -1.93 -1.73
CA PRO A 327 -2.72 -1.41 -2.55
C PRO A 327 -3.75 -0.59 -1.76
N ASN A 328 -4.01 -0.97 -0.50
CA ASN A 328 -4.97 -0.29 0.38
C ASN A 328 -4.28 0.51 1.50
N GLY A 329 -2.95 0.53 1.53
CA GLY A 329 -2.16 1.18 2.55
C GLY A 329 -1.67 2.57 2.15
N SER A 330 -1.08 3.27 3.12
CA SER A 330 -0.36 4.52 2.86
C SER A 330 1.04 4.22 2.34
N ASN A 331 1.42 4.82 1.22
CA ASN A 331 2.72 4.64 0.58
C ASN A 331 3.38 6.01 0.36
N THR A 332 4.56 6.22 0.95
CA THR A 332 5.30 7.48 0.82
C THR A 332 6.74 7.19 0.41
N ALA A 333 7.20 7.82 -0.67
CA ALA A 333 8.57 7.69 -1.14
C ALA A 333 9.43 8.83 -0.58
N TYR A 334 10.62 8.48 -0.08
CA TYR A 334 11.56 9.43 0.52
C TYR A 334 12.92 9.49 -0.17
N ALA A 335 13.33 8.43 -0.87
CA ALA A 335 14.64 8.40 -1.53
C ALA A 335 14.55 7.74 -2.91
N VAL A 336 15.40 8.18 -3.83
CA VAL A 336 15.50 7.63 -5.18
C VAL A 336 16.96 7.57 -5.62
N THR A 337 17.33 6.46 -6.27
CA THR A 337 18.64 6.29 -6.89
C THR A 337 18.54 5.48 -8.18
N VAL A 338 19.59 5.52 -9.00
CA VAL A 338 19.63 4.83 -10.29
C VAL A 338 20.75 3.81 -10.29
N GLN A 339 20.43 2.57 -10.68
CA GLN A 339 21.41 1.50 -10.84
C GLN A 339 22.21 1.65 -12.15
N ALA A 340 23.34 0.99 -12.23
CA ALA A 340 24.23 1.05 -13.42
C ALA A 340 23.56 0.54 -14.72
N ASP A 341 22.55 -0.31 -14.61
CA ASP A 341 21.76 -0.83 -15.73
C ASP A 341 20.59 0.10 -16.13
N GLY A 342 20.46 1.24 -15.45
CA GLY A 342 19.41 2.24 -15.70
C GLY A 342 18.11 1.98 -14.95
N LYS A 343 18.01 0.91 -14.15
CA LYS A 343 16.86 0.68 -13.29
C LYS A 343 16.83 1.67 -12.12
N ILE A 344 15.64 2.00 -11.66
CA ILE A 344 15.42 3.04 -10.65
C ILE A 344 14.97 2.35 -9.36
N LEU A 345 15.65 2.64 -8.27
CA LEU A 345 15.27 2.21 -6.93
C LEU A 345 14.63 3.37 -6.18
N VAL A 346 13.50 3.11 -5.55
CA VAL A 346 12.78 4.05 -4.70
C VAL A 346 12.63 3.43 -3.33
N ALA A 347 13.09 4.13 -2.29
CA ALA A 347 12.85 3.74 -0.90
C ALA A 347 11.82 4.66 -0.25
N GLY A 348 11.04 4.10 0.66
CA GLY A 348 9.97 4.81 1.32
C GLY A 348 9.44 4.09 2.54
N GLN A 349 8.29 4.51 2.98
CA GLN A 349 7.53 3.87 4.06
C GLN A 349 6.17 3.46 3.52
N SER A 350 5.75 2.26 3.89
CA SER A 350 4.39 1.80 3.61
C SER A 350 3.74 1.36 4.92
N SER A 351 2.47 1.70 5.08
CA SER A 351 1.71 1.43 6.29
C SER A 351 0.29 1.00 5.95
N ASP A 352 -0.16 -0.10 6.56
CA ASP A 352 -1.52 -0.60 6.47
C ASP A 352 -1.93 -1.20 7.82
N ASN A 353 -3.17 -0.92 8.27
CA ASN A 353 -3.82 -1.49 9.46
C ASN A 353 -2.92 -1.67 10.71
N GLY A 354 -2.04 -0.69 10.99
CA GLY A 354 -1.12 -0.73 12.13
C GLY A 354 0.22 -1.43 11.84
N THR A 355 0.44 -1.89 10.63
CA THR A 355 1.75 -2.38 10.15
C THR A 355 2.45 -1.25 9.40
N THR A 356 3.61 -0.84 9.90
CA THR A 356 4.46 0.16 9.24
C THR A 356 5.83 -0.44 8.98
N GLY A 357 6.34 -0.30 7.76
CA GLY A 357 7.65 -0.82 7.39
C GLY A 357 8.37 0.03 6.35
N ALA A 358 9.69 -0.11 6.28
CA ALA A 358 10.48 0.46 5.20
C ALA A 358 10.19 -0.29 3.90
N SER A 359 9.87 0.43 2.84
CA SER A 359 9.57 -0.16 1.54
C SER A 359 10.62 0.21 0.49
N ILE A 360 10.93 -0.71 -0.41
CA ILE A 360 11.83 -0.47 -1.53
C ILE A 360 11.17 -1.04 -2.79
N THR A 361 11.05 -0.22 -3.81
CA THR A 361 10.50 -0.59 -5.12
C THR A 361 11.57 -0.40 -6.19
N ARG A 362 11.68 -1.35 -7.12
CA ARG A 362 12.51 -1.18 -8.31
C ARG A 362 11.63 -0.97 -9.54
N LEU A 363 11.97 0.06 -10.32
CA LEU A 363 11.35 0.35 -11.59
C LEU A 363 12.35 0.11 -12.73
N ASN A 364 11.84 -0.24 -13.88
CA ASN A 364 12.58 -0.24 -15.12
C ASN A 364 12.87 1.20 -15.58
N ALA A 365 13.79 1.36 -16.52
CA ALA A 365 14.19 2.66 -17.04
C ALA A 365 13.04 3.44 -17.71
N ASP A 366 11.94 2.80 -18.09
CA ASP A 366 10.74 3.41 -18.67
C ASP A 366 9.68 3.81 -17.63
N GLY A 367 9.92 3.51 -16.34
CA GLY A 367 9.00 3.79 -15.23
C GLY A 367 8.05 2.64 -14.88
N SER A 368 8.03 1.55 -15.64
CA SER A 368 7.26 0.36 -15.28
C SER A 368 7.88 -0.34 -14.06
N VAL A 369 7.08 -1.02 -13.25
CA VAL A 369 7.58 -1.77 -12.09
C VAL A 369 8.39 -2.98 -12.56
N ASP A 370 9.59 -3.17 -12.00
CA ASP A 370 10.41 -4.35 -12.26
C ASP A 370 10.02 -5.51 -11.34
N THR A 371 9.11 -6.32 -11.81
CA THR A 371 8.56 -7.46 -11.05
C THR A 371 9.58 -8.52 -10.67
N THR A 372 10.81 -8.46 -11.20
CA THR A 372 11.89 -9.41 -10.83
C THR A 372 12.65 -9.01 -9.57
N PHE A 373 12.44 -7.80 -9.05
CA PHE A 373 13.12 -7.32 -7.86
C PHE A 373 12.62 -8.02 -6.59
N GLY A 374 13.59 -8.47 -5.78
CA GLY A 374 13.40 -9.25 -4.56
C GLY A 374 12.93 -10.71 -4.86
N SER A 375 12.98 -11.21 -6.10
CA SER A 375 12.69 -12.60 -6.38
C SER A 375 13.87 -13.49 -5.97
N GLN A 376 13.58 -14.56 -5.23
CA GLN A 376 14.48 -15.69 -5.07
C GLN A 376 14.09 -16.71 -6.13
N ASP A 377 15.06 -17.44 -6.71
CA ASP A 377 14.83 -18.50 -7.73
C ASP A 377 14.01 -18.09 -8.98
N GLY A 378 13.91 -16.79 -9.27
CA GLY A 378 13.15 -16.26 -10.43
C GLY A 378 11.65 -16.16 -10.22
N LYS A 379 11.16 -16.35 -8.96
CA LYS A 379 9.78 -16.16 -8.57
C LYS A 379 9.62 -15.00 -7.60
N VAL A 380 8.46 -14.38 -7.64
CA VAL A 380 8.05 -13.38 -6.67
C VAL A 380 7.62 -14.11 -5.38
N HIS A 381 8.10 -13.68 -4.23
CA HIS A 381 7.66 -14.18 -2.94
C HIS A 381 6.72 -13.17 -2.28
N LEU A 382 5.58 -13.64 -1.81
CA LEU A 382 4.61 -12.87 -1.06
C LEU A 382 4.42 -13.59 0.28
N ASP A 383 4.96 -13.02 1.34
CA ASP A 383 4.91 -13.61 2.68
C ASP A 383 3.97 -12.79 3.58
N GLY A 384 3.04 -13.46 4.23
CA GLY A 384 2.20 -12.93 5.30
C GLY A 384 2.95 -12.79 6.63
N TYR A 385 2.21 -12.57 7.69
CA TYR A 385 2.69 -12.41 9.06
C TYR A 385 2.21 -13.56 9.97
N ALA A 386 2.37 -13.39 11.28
CA ALA A 386 1.78 -14.30 12.26
C ALA A 386 0.41 -13.76 12.70
N GLY A 387 -0.57 -13.77 11.84
CA GLY A 387 -1.94 -13.29 12.05
C GLY A 387 -2.72 -13.51 10.77
N ASP A 388 -4.02 -13.31 10.79
CA ASP A 388 -4.90 -13.57 9.66
C ASP A 388 -4.60 -12.54 8.54
N ASP A 389 -4.09 -13.02 7.41
CA ASP A 389 -3.64 -12.20 6.29
C ASP A 389 -4.47 -12.44 5.02
N ALA A 390 -4.66 -11.41 4.21
CA ALA A 390 -5.21 -11.52 2.87
C ALA A 390 -4.11 -11.27 1.82
N LEU A 391 -3.65 -12.32 1.16
CA LEU A 391 -2.51 -12.30 0.25
C LEU A 391 -2.97 -12.44 -1.20
N LEU A 392 -2.79 -11.38 -1.98
CA LEU A 392 -3.20 -11.31 -3.37
C LEU A 392 -1.98 -11.27 -4.29
N GLY A 393 -1.79 -12.29 -5.10
CA GLY A 393 -0.78 -12.38 -6.15
C GLY A 393 -1.15 -11.59 -7.42
N THR A 394 -0.41 -11.84 -8.50
CA THR A 394 -0.55 -11.16 -9.79
C THR A 394 -0.76 -12.15 -10.93
N ASP A 395 -0.59 -11.70 -12.19
CA ASP A 395 -0.57 -12.60 -13.35
C ASP A 395 0.81 -13.27 -13.58
N SER A 396 1.77 -13.10 -12.67
CA SER A 396 3.11 -13.71 -12.73
C SER A 396 3.18 -14.96 -11.87
N ALA A 397 4.25 -15.74 -11.97
CA ALA A 397 4.46 -16.92 -11.13
C ALA A 397 5.01 -16.52 -9.75
N GLU A 398 4.24 -16.70 -8.70
CA GLU A 398 4.58 -16.36 -7.32
C GLU A 398 4.81 -17.59 -6.43
N ILE A 399 5.43 -17.33 -5.27
CA ILE A 399 5.35 -18.18 -4.07
C ILE A 399 4.66 -17.34 -3.00
N ILE A 400 3.48 -17.76 -2.57
CA ILE A 400 2.67 -17.08 -1.57
C ILE A 400 2.65 -17.92 -0.30
N HIS A 401 3.02 -17.33 0.83
CA HIS A 401 3.13 -18.02 2.10
C HIS A 401 2.38 -17.23 3.20
N GLY A 402 1.29 -17.78 3.73
CA GLY A 402 0.48 -17.16 4.79
C GLY A 402 1.23 -17.05 6.10
N GLN A 403 2.04 -18.06 6.49
CA GLN A 403 2.78 -18.19 7.74
C GLN A 403 1.95 -18.79 8.88
N ALA A 404 1.34 -17.99 9.73
CA ALA A 404 0.53 -18.47 10.86
C ALA A 404 -0.63 -17.51 11.10
N GLY A 405 -1.81 -18.02 11.15
CA GLY A 405 -3.09 -17.31 11.17
C GLY A 405 -4.07 -18.02 10.28
N ASP A 406 -5.29 -17.58 10.25
CA ASP A 406 -6.31 -18.08 9.32
C ASP A 406 -6.25 -17.18 8.06
N ASP A 407 -5.46 -17.59 7.05
CA ASP A 407 -5.06 -16.76 5.93
C ASP A 407 -5.93 -16.98 4.68
N VAL A 408 -6.03 -15.94 3.85
CA VAL A 408 -6.65 -16.04 2.51
C VAL A 408 -5.58 -15.83 1.45
N LEU A 409 -5.31 -16.84 0.63
CA LEU A 409 -4.32 -16.81 -0.43
C LEU A 409 -5.00 -16.89 -1.80
N GLN A 410 -4.74 -15.90 -2.66
CA GLN A 410 -5.21 -15.87 -4.05
C GLN A 410 -4.02 -15.60 -4.97
N GLY A 411 -3.63 -16.57 -5.81
CA GLY A 411 -2.50 -16.45 -6.74
C GLY A 411 -2.80 -15.56 -7.94
N ASN A 412 -4.05 -15.50 -8.38
CA ASN A 412 -4.48 -14.99 -9.68
C ASN A 412 -3.87 -15.79 -10.84
N GLY A 413 -3.48 -15.11 -11.95
CA GLY A 413 -2.86 -15.79 -13.08
C GLY A 413 -1.39 -16.10 -12.81
N GLY A 414 -0.86 -17.06 -13.55
CA GLY A 414 0.55 -17.45 -13.34
C GLY A 414 0.71 -18.96 -13.21
N ARG A 415 1.71 -19.35 -12.50
CA ARG A 415 1.89 -20.71 -11.99
C ARG A 415 2.45 -20.60 -10.59
N ASP A 416 1.58 -20.53 -9.64
CA ASP A 416 1.89 -20.15 -8.29
C ASP A 416 2.18 -21.35 -7.39
N VAL A 417 2.89 -21.09 -6.32
CA VAL A 417 3.05 -22.01 -5.20
C VAL A 417 2.46 -21.36 -3.98
N LEU A 418 1.43 -22.00 -3.41
CA LEU A 418 0.69 -21.47 -2.29
C LEU A 418 0.99 -22.33 -1.06
N LEU A 419 1.34 -21.69 0.05
CA LEU A 419 1.56 -22.28 1.36
C LEU A 419 0.71 -21.51 2.37
N GLY A 420 -0.31 -22.15 2.94
CA GLY A 420 -1.14 -21.55 3.99
C GLY A 420 -0.33 -21.37 5.26
N GLY A 421 0.32 -22.43 5.70
CA GLY A 421 1.10 -22.46 6.92
C GLY A 421 0.33 -23.08 8.09
N ALA A 422 0.24 -22.37 9.21
CA ALA A 422 -0.43 -22.86 10.40
C ALA A 422 -1.72 -22.07 10.65
N GLY A 423 -2.87 -22.70 10.55
CA GLY A 423 -4.16 -22.08 10.73
C GLY A 423 -5.23 -22.79 9.93
N ALA A 424 -6.37 -22.14 9.71
CA ALA A 424 -7.44 -22.60 8.86
C ALA A 424 -7.50 -21.74 7.60
N ASP A 425 -6.67 -22.08 6.61
CA ASP A 425 -6.40 -21.23 5.47
C ASP A 425 -7.42 -21.41 4.33
N ILE A 426 -7.61 -20.35 3.55
CA ILE A 426 -8.47 -20.33 2.37
C ILE A 426 -7.64 -20.07 1.12
N PHE A 427 -7.61 -21.05 0.21
CA PHE A 427 -7.01 -20.91 -1.11
C PHE A 427 -8.11 -20.56 -2.12
N ARG A 428 -8.11 -19.30 -2.58
CA ARG A 428 -9.19 -18.73 -3.40
C ARG A 428 -8.87 -18.72 -4.88
N PHE A 429 -9.84 -19.15 -5.69
CA PHE A 429 -9.80 -19.12 -7.15
C PHE A 429 -11.11 -18.50 -7.68
N THR A 430 -10.99 -17.38 -8.40
CA THR A 430 -12.13 -16.57 -8.84
C THR A 430 -12.50 -16.79 -10.30
N GLN A 431 -11.55 -17.24 -11.10
CA GLN A 431 -11.71 -17.50 -12.53
C GLN A 431 -10.84 -18.68 -12.99
N VAL A 432 -11.24 -19.34 -14.08
CA VAL A 432 -10.52 -20.53 -14.60
C VAL A 432 -9.07 -20.20 -14.97
N SER A 433 -8.78 -18.97 -15.37
CA SER A 433 -7.43 -18.50 -15.68
C SER A 433 -6.51 -18.33 -14.48
N ASP A 434 -7.01 -18.42 -13.25
CA ASP A 434 -6.16 -18.35 -12.06
C ASP A 434 -5.29 -19.62 -11.95
N SER A 435 -5.82 -20.78 -12.32
CA SER A 435 -5.04 -22.03 -12.32
C SER A 435 -5.52 -22.95 -13.44
N TYR A 436 -4.75 -23.09 -14.52
CA TYR A 436 -5.25 -23.78 -15.71
C TYR A 436 -4.20 -24.56 -16.51
N ARG A 437 -4.73 -25.37 -17.40
CA ARG A 437 -3.97 -26.10 -18.43
C ARG A 437 -4.61 -25.96 -19.79
N THR A 438 -3.79 -25.78 -20.82
CA THR A 438 -4.16 -25.93 -22.24
C THR A 438 -3.44 -27.13 -22.87
N ALA A 439 -3.59 -27.31 -24.18
CA ALA A 439 -2.85 -28.34 -24.91
C ALA A 439 -1.33 -28.09 -24.96
N THR A 440 -0.92 -26.82 -24.83
CA THR A 440 0.49 -26.38 -25.00
C THR A 440 1.07 -25.68 -23.78
N GLN A 441 0.25 -25.25 -22.83
CA GLN A 441 0.65 -24.47 -21.66
C GLN A 441 0.19 -25.12 -20.37
N ASN A 442 1.03 -25.08 -19.35
CA ASN A 442 0.74 -25.48 -18.00
C ASN A 442 0.96 -24.29 -17.06
N ALA A 443 -0.14 -23.69 -16.63
CA ALA A 443 -0.21 -22.63 -15.62
C ALA A 443 -1.02 -23.13 -14.41
N SER A 444 -0.92 -24.42 -14.08
CA SER A 444 -1.55 -24.98 -12.88
C SER A 444 -0.75 -24.60 -11.64
N ASP A 445 -1.44 -24.07 -10.65
CA ASP A 445 -0.87 -23.77 -9.34
C ASP A 445 -0.62 -25.01 -8.50
N LEU A 446 0.14 -24.82 -7.46
CA LEU A 446 0.47 -25.87 -6.49
C LEU A 446 0.21 -25.37 -5.08
N ILE A 447 -0.73 -25.99 -4.37
CA ILE A 447 -0.82 -25.87 -2.91
C ILE A 447 0.12 -26.91 -2.29
N GLN A 448 1.08 -26.45 -1.47
CA GLN A 448 2.16 -27.32 -0.99
C GLN A 448 1.87 -27.98 0.35
N ASP A 449 1.10 -27.34 1.23
CA ASP A 449 0.93 -27.73 2.63
C ASP A 449 -0.54 -27.90 3.06
N PHE A 450 -1.46 -28.08 2.12
CA PHE A 450 -2.90 -28.19 2.37
C PHE A 450 -3.27 -29.18 3.48
N ASN A 451 -3.86 -28.68 4.56
CA ASN A 451 -4.37 -29.45 5.67
C ASN A 451 -5.87 -29.66 5.52
N ALA A 452 -6.28 -30.82 5.00
CA ALA A 452 -7.68 -31.11 4.68
C ALA A 452 -8.65 -31.06 5.90
N THR A 453 -8.15 -30.96 7.13
CA THR A 453 -8.99 -30.84 8.33
C THR A 453 -9.25 -29.40 8.77
N GLN A 454 -8.46 -28.45 8.28
CA GLN A 454 -8.53 -27.04 8.67
C GLN A 454 -8.78 -26.15 7.46
N ASP A 455 -8.03 -26.38 6.37
CA ASP A 455 -8.03 -25.52 5.20
C ASP A 455 -9.22 -25.77 4.27
N ARG A 456 -9.48 -24.75 3.44
CA ARG A 456 -10.49 -24.75 2.40
C ARG A 456 -9.96 -24.27 1.07
N ILE A 457 -10.52 -24.79 -0.02
CA ILE A 457 -10.33 -24.30 -1.38
C ILE A 457 -11.62 -23.64 -1.82
N ASP A 458 -11.60 -22.34 -1.99
CA ASP A 458 -12.72 -21.52 -2.44
C ASP A 458 -12.80 -21.55 -3.98
N LEU A 459 -13.84 -22.17 -4.50
CA LEU A 459 -14.12 -22.38 -5.92
C LEU A 459 -15.46 -21.73 -6.34
N ILE A 460 -16.04 -20.90 -5.48
CA ILE A 460 -17.36 -20.29 -5.68
C ILE A 460 -17.38 -19.49 -6.98
N GLY A 461 -16.33 -18.70 -7.24
CA GLY A 461 -16.20 -17.86 -8.43
C GLY A 461 -16.11 -18.61 -9.75
N LEU A 462 -15.77 -19.92 -9.71
CA LEU A 462 -15.57 -20.74 -10.89
C LEU A 462 -16.87 -21.36 -11.44
N GLY A 463 -17.95 -21.34 -10.66
CA GLY A 463 -19.25 -21.87 -11.06
C GLY A 463 -19.32 -23.39 -11.18
N PHE A 464 -18.38 -24.15 -10.59
CA PHE A 464 -18.48 -25.60 -10.49
C PHE A 464 -19.57 -26.00 -9.48
N THR A 465 -20.25 -27.10 -9.75
CA THR A 465 -21.39 -27.56 -8.94
C THR A 465 -21.02 -28.63 -7.91
N GLY A 466 -19.79 -29.14 -7.94
CA GLY A 466 -19.32 -30.14 -7.00
C GLY A 466 -18.26 -31.08 -7.58
N ILE A 467 -18.01 -32.16 -6.84
CA ILE A 467 -17.08 -33.22 -7.20
C ILE A 467 -17.77 -34.23 -8.14
N GLY A 468 -17.11 -34.64 -9.21
CA GLY A 468 -17.62 -35.57 -10.19
C GLY A 468 -16.57 -36.16 -11.13
N ASP A 469 -16.94 -36.32 -12.39
CA ASP A 469 -16.03 -36.86 -13.42
C ASP A 469 -15.21 -35.79 -14.15
N GLY A 470 -15.27 -34.51 -13.73
CA GLY A 470 -14.61 -33.37 -14.36
C GLY A 470 -15.31 -32.81 -15.58
N ARG A 471 -16.60 -33.16 -15.76
CA ARG A 471 -17.48 -32.73 -16.86
C ARG A 471 -18.79 -32.16 -16.32
N HIS A 472 -19.53 -31.47 -17.20
CA HIS A 472 -20.85 -30.92 -16.88
C HIS A 472 -20.84 -30.04 -15.61
N GLY A 473 -19.79 -29.20 -15.49
CA GLY A 473 -19.62 -28.30 -14.35
C GLY A 473 -19.16 -28.98 -13.07
N THR A 474 -18.57 -30.18 -13.12
CA THR A 474 -17.98 -30.84 -11.94
C THR A 474 -16.47 -30.89 -12.03
N LEU A 475 -15.79 -31.12 -10.88
CA LEU A 475 -14.34 -31.33 -10.80
C LEU A 475 -14.03 -32.81 -10.49
N ALA A 476 -13.08 -33.39 -11.23
CA ALA A 476 -12.51 -34.70 -10.94
C ALA A 476 -11.34 -34.57 -9.97
N ILE A 477 -11.26 -35.44 -8.96
CA ILE A 477 -10.13 -35.56 -8.04
C ILE A 477 -9.28 -36.75 -8.49
N GLN A 478 -7.99 -36.53 -8.78
CA GLN A 478 -7.12 -37.58 -9.29
C GLN A 478 -5.72 -37.47 -8.68
N ALA A 479 -5.18 -38.59 -8.16
CA ALA A 479 -3.77 -38.65 -7.80
C ALA A 479 -2.88 -38.95 -9.02
N ASN A 480 -1.61 -38.50 -8.99
CA ASN A 480 -0.62 -38.98 -9.94
C ASN A 480 -0.24 -40.46 -9.67
N ALA A 481 0.48 -41.06 -10.60
CA ALA A 481 0.82 -42.49 -10.52
C ALA A 481 1.71 -42.82 -9.30
N GLU A 482 2.51 -41.89 -8.86
CA GLU A 482 3.42 -42.00 -7.71
C GLU A 482 2.73 -41.73 -6.37
N GLY A 483 1.51 -41.20 -6.37
CA GLY A 483 0.76 -40.81 -5.16
C GLY A 483 1.39 -39.62 -4.42
N THR A 484 2.19 -38.82 -5.11
CA THR A 484 2.87 -37.65 -4.52
C THR A 484 2.09 -36.35 -4.71
N ARG A 485 1.09 -36.34 -5.61
CA ARG A 485 0.24 -35.18 -5.91
C ARG A 485 -1.20 -35.58 -6.17
N THR A 486 -2.10 -34.74 -5.73
CA THR A 486 -3.54 -34.78 -6.06
C THR A 486 -3.87 -33.60 -6.96
N TYR A 487 -4.75 -33.81 -7.92
CA TYR A 487 -5.20 -32.78 -8.85
C TYR A 487 -6.71 -32.64 -8.80
N LEU A 488 -7.18 -31.39 -8.78
CA LEU A 488 -8.55 -31.02 -9.11
C LEU A 488 -8.59 -30.62 -10.58
N LYS A 489 -9.47 -31.24 -11.39
CA LYS A 489 -9.46 -31.04 -12.85
C LYS A 489 -10.84 -30.85 -13.42
N SER A 490 -10.98 -29.85 -14.31
CA SER A 490 -12.03 -29.84 -15.31
C SER A 490 -11.51 -30.39 -16.63
N PHE A 491 -12.28 -31.24 -17.32
CA PHE A 491 -12.00 -31.71 -18.66
C PHE A 491 -12.70 -30.86 -19.73
N GLU A 492 -13.48 -29.88 -19.32
CA GLU A 492 -14.15 -28.93 -20.20
C GLU A 492 -13.35 -27.62 -20.22
N ALA A 493 -13.19 -27.07 -21.42
CA ALA A 493 -12.47 -25.82 -21.60
C ALA A 493 -13.45 -24.64 -21.61
N ASP A 494 -13.02 -23.52 -21.08
CA ASP A 494 -13.69 -22.23 -21.25
C ASP A 494 -13.57 -21.70 -22.70
N ALA A 495 -14.09 -20.51 -22.95
CA ALA A 495 -14.06 -19.87 -24.27
C ALA A 495 -12.63 -19.56 -24.76
N SER A 496 -11.65 -19.46 -23.86
CA SER A 496 -10.23 -19.23 -24.14
C SER A 496 -9.44 -20.53 -24.31
N GLY A 497 -10.08 -21.69 -24.10
CA GLY A 497 -9.44 -23.00 -24.18
C GLY A 497 -8.73 -23.42 -22.90
N HIS A 498 -8.93 -22.70 -21.78
CA HIS A 498 -8.40 -23.04 -20.47
C HIS A 498 -9.27 -24.13 -19.83
N ARG A 499 -8.64 -25.09 -19.20
CA ARG A 499 -9.26 -26.10 -18.34
C ARG A 499 -8.72 -25.88 -16.94
N PHE A 500 -9.59 -25.71 -15.98
CA PHE A 500 -9.14 -25.59 -14.59
C PHE A 500 -8.35 -26.84 -14.17
N GLU A 501 -7.16 -26.66 -13.65
CA GLU A 501 -6.32 -27.69 -13.07
C GLU A 501 -5.53 -27.10 -11.90
N LEU A 502 -5.75 -27.60 -10.69
CA LEU A 502 -5.05 -27.24 -9.47
C LEU A 502 -4.33 -28.47 -8.93
N ALA A 503 -3.07 -28.31 -8.54
CA ALA A 503 -2.27 -29.38 -7.93
C ALA A 503 -2.13 -29.18 -6.42
N LEU A 504 -2.22 -30.26 -5.64
CA LEU A 504 -1.93 -30.30 -4.21
C LEU A 504 -0.84 -31.32 -3.94
N ASP A 505 0.13 -31.02 -3.08
CA ASP A 505 1.13 -32.00 -2.67
C ASP A 505 0.47 -33.10 -1.79
N GLY A 506 0.91 -34.33 -2.01
CA GLY A 506 0.39 -35.50 -1.32
C GLY A 506 -0.76 -36.22 -2.02
N ASN A 507 -1.13 -37.37 -1.48
CA ASN A 507 -2.32 -38.11 -1.89
C ASN A 507 -3.52 -37.77 -0.99
N LEU A 508 -4.31 -36.82 -1.42
CA LEU A 508 -5.45 -36.28 -0.68
C LEU A 508 -6.83 -36.78 -1.22
N VAL A 509 -6.82 -37.73 -2.16
CA VAL A 509 -8.05 -38.16 -2.87
C VAL A 509 -9.20 -38.55 -1.89
N GLU A 510 -8.88 -39.22 -0.80
CA GLU A 510 -9.83 -39.66 0.21
C GLU A 510 -10.20 -38.56 1.24
N GLN A 511 -9.44 -37.46 1.26
CA GLN A 511 -9.57 -36.37 2.24
C GLN A 511 -10.33 -35.18 1.67
N LEU A 512 -10.30 -35.00 0.35
CA LEU A 512 -11.01 -33.92 -0.32
C LEU A 512 -12.51 -34.27 -0.49
N ASN A 513 -13.34 -33.34 -0.04
CA ASN A 513 -14.79 -33.46 -0.07
C ASN A 513 -15.46 -32.06 -0.05
N THR A 514 -16.78 -32.00 -0.02
CA THR A 514 -17.52 -30.71 -0.06
C THR A 514 -17.44 -29.88 1.22
N SER A 515 -16.77 -30.35 2.28
CA SER A 515 -16.51 -29.51 3.46
C SER A 515 -15.23 -28.72 3.34
N ASN A 516 -14.30 -29.14 2.50
CA ASN A 516 -13.03 -28.44 2.24
C ASN A 516 -12.86 -27.96 0.79
N LEU A 517 -13.78 -28.33 -0.11
CA LEU A 517 -13.92 -27.76 -1.46
C LEU A 517 -15.25 -26.99 -1.52
N VAL A 518 -15.19 -25.67 -1.51
CA VAL A 518 -16.37 -24.80 -1.42
C VAL A 518 -16.81 -24.39 -2.81
N PHE A 519 -17.99 -24.85 -3.23
CA PHE A 519 -18.54 -24.61 -4.58
C PHE A 519 -19.69 -23.61 -4.60
N THR A 520 -20.34 -23.38 -3.47
CA THR A 520 -21.48 -22.46 -3.32
C THR A 520 -21.29 -21.65 -2.04
N PRO A 521 -21.79 -20.40 -2.00
CA PRO A 521 -21.74 -19.62 -0.77
C PRO A 521 -22.36 -20.38 0.40
N PRO A 522 -21.66 -20.54 1.52
CA PRO A 522 -22.26 -21.07 2.74
C PRO A 522 -23.41 -20.16 3.20
N THR A 523 -24.45 -20.78 3.80
CA THR A 523 -25.54 -20.00 4.40
C THR A 523 -25.47 -20.14 5.91
N ILE A 524 -25.47 -18.99 6.60
CA ILE A 524 -25.52 -18.88 8.05
C ILE A 524 -26.91 -18.37 8.43
N GLU A 525 -27.69 -19.18 9.14
CA GLU A 525 -29.08 -18.86 9.49
C GLU A 525 -29.20 -18.58 11.01
N GLY A 526 -29.81 -17.48 11.35
CA GLY A 526 -30.27 -17.14 12.70
C GLY A 526 -31.57 -17.87 13.06
N THR A 527 -32.13 -17.48 14.18
CA THR A 527 -33.36 -18.04 14.76
C THR A 527 -34.53 -17.04 14.70
N ALA A 528 -35.62 -17.28 15.43
CA ALA A 528 -36.68 -16.28 15.60
C ALA A 528 -36.45 -15.36 16.84
N GLY A 529 -35.24 -15.09 17.21
CA GLY A 529 -34.88 -14.26 18.34
C GLY A 529 -33.66 -13.43 18.03
N ARG A 530 -33.19 -12.64 18.99
CA ARG A 530 -32.00 -11.85 18.81
C ARG A 530 -30.74 -12.73 18.65
N ASP A 531 -30.12 -12.67 17.50
CA ASP A 531 -28.94 -13.42 17.15
C ASP A 531 -27.70 -12.52 16.95
N VAL A 532 -26.52 -13.14 17.02
CA VAL A 532 -25.25 -12.55 16.60
C VAL A 532 -24.63 -13.51 15.59
N LEU A 533 -24.67 -13.10 14.34
CA LEU A 533 -24.10 -13.88 13.23
C LEU A 533 -22.78 -13.22 12.80
N THR A 534 -21.77 -14.04 12.60
CA THR A 534 -20.49 -13.59 12.06
C THR A 534 -20.10 -14.55 10.94
N GLY A 535 -19.82 -13.99 9.78
CA GLY A 535 -19.28 -14.69 8.62
C GLY A 535 -17.81 -15.05 8.80
N SER A 536 -17.22 -15.52 7.76
CA SER A 536 -15.79 -15.90 7.69
C SER A 536 -15.06 -15.02 6.66
N ALA A 537 -14.04 -15.58 6.01
CA ALA A 537 -13.41 -14.93 4.86
C ALA A 537 -13.94 -15.47 3.50
N LEU A 538 -14.99 -16.26 3.49
CA LEU A 538 -15.68 -16.71 2.28
C LEU A 538 -16.78 -15.70 1.90
N ALA A 539 -17.29 -15.81 0.68
CA ALA A 539 -18.55 -15.17 0.33
C ALA A 539 -19.71 -15.97 0.92
N GLU A 540 -20.44 -15.42 1.88
CA GLU A 540 -21.54 -16.08 2.59
C GLU A 540 -22.91 -15.47 2.28
N ILE A 541 -23.98 -16.20 2.67
CA ILE A 541 -25.32 -15.66 2.79
C ILE A 541 -25.70 -15.71 4.26
N LEU A 542 -25.89 -14.56 4.90
CA LEU A 542 -26.25 -14.45 6.30
C LEU A 542 -27.72 -14.03 6.43
N LEU A 543 -28.52 -14.86 7.11
CA LEU A 543 -29.97 -14.66 7.32
C LEU A 543 -30.24 -14.49 8.80
N GLY A 544 -30.59 -13.29 9.27
CA GLY A 544 -30.90 -13.03 10.68
C GLY A 544 -32.17 -13.73 11.13
N GLY A 545 -33.24 -13.59 10.37
CA GLY A 545 -34.53 -14.21 10.66
C GLY A 545 -35.53 -13.23 11.30
N GLU A 546 -36.19 -13.66 12.40
CA GLU A 546 -37.02 -12.74 13.20
C GLU A 546 -36.19 -12.28 14.40
N GLY A 547 -36.21 -11.01 14.72
CA GLY A 547 -35.48 -10.56 15.90
C GLY A 547 -34.83 -9.19 15.69
N ASN A 548 -33.99 -8.79 16.63
CA ASN A 548 -33.12 -7.61 16.45
C ASN A 548 -31.69 -8.14 16.43
N ASP A 549 -31.21 -8.42 15.24
CA ASP A 549 -30.00 -9.19 15.03
C ASP A 549 -28.78 -8.30 14.83
N ARG A 550 -27.62 -8.86 15.10
CA ARG A 550 -26.36 -8.27 14.73
C ARG A 550 -25.66 -9.22 13.76
N ILE A 551 -25.44 -8.75 12.54
CA ILE A 551 -24.85 -9.52 11.46
C ILE A 551 -23.57 -8.81 11.00
N ASP A 552 -22.48 -9.57 10.96
CA ASP A 552 -21.17 -9.12 10.48
C ASP A 552 -20.72 -10.12 9.42
N GLY A 553 -20.60 -9.69 8.15
CA GLY A 553 -20.24 -10.57 7.04
C GLY A 553 -18.82 -11.08 7.15
N GLY A 554 -17.91 -10.26 7.67
CA GLY A 554 -16.49 -10.61 7.80
C GLY A 554 -15.66 -10.13 6.63
N ALA A 555 -14.97 -11.02 5.96
CA ALA A 555 -14.29 -10.72 4.70
C ALA A 555 -14.86 -11.62 3.60
N GLY A 556 -15.04 -11.11 2.40
CA GLY A 556 -15.67 -11.86 1.31
C GLY A 556 -16.68 -10.97 0.58
N ASN A 557 -17.43 -11.55 -0.33
CA ASN A 557 -18.52 -10.81 -0.98
C ASN A 557 -19.85 -11.37 -0.45
N ASP A 558 -20.34 -10.81 0.63
CA ASP A 558 -21.41 -11.39 1.42
C ASP A 558 -22.81 -10.88 1.00
N VAL A 559 -23.81 -11.67 1.29
CA VAL A 559 -25.21 -11.24 1.17
C VAL A 559 -25.83 -11.26 2.57
N LEU A 560 -26.15 -10.08 3.08
CA LEU A 560 -26.77 -9.92 4.39
C LEU A 560 -28.26 -9.63 4.26
N ILE A 561 -29.07 -10.45 4.93
CA ILE A 561 -30.53 -10.30 5.03
C ILE A 561 -30.87 -10.30 6.51
N GLY A 562 -31.19 -9.10 7.06
CA GLY A 562 -31.54 -8.95 8.47
C GLY A 562 -32.79 -9.75 8.82
N GLY A 563 -33.81 -9.65 7.96
CA GLY A 563 -35.12 -10.21 8.21
C GLY A 563 -35.99 -9.24 9.02
N SER A 564 -36.97 -9.78 9.77
CA SER A 564 -37.90 -8.89 10.48
C SER A 564 -37.35 -8.45 11.82
N GLY A 565 -37.25 -7.13 12.03
CA GLY A 565 -36.73 -6.59 13.28
C GLY A 565 -36.11 -5.21 13.12
N ALA A 566 -35.21 -4.90 14.01
CA ALA A 566 -34.33 -3.73 13.88
C ALA A 566 -32.90 -4.22 14.00
N ASP A 567 -32.29 -4.47 12.87
CA ASP A 567 -31.05 -5.20 12.75
C ASP A 567 -29.85 -4.25 12.62
N TRP A 568 -28.70 -4.75 13.02
CA TRP A 568 -27.42 -4.08 12.82
C TRP A 568 -26.59 -4.91 11.85
N LEU A 569 -26.35 -4.35 10.66
CA LEU A 569 -25.70 -5.04 9.56
C LEU A 569 -24.37 -4.37 9.26
N THR A 570 -23.31 -5.16 9.19
CA THR A 570 -21.96 -4.75 8.76
C THR A 570 -21.52 -5.71 7.67
N GLY A 571 -21.16 -5.22 6.49
CA GLY A 571 -20.64 -6.05 5.40
C GLY A 571 -19.28 -6.63 5.75
N GLY A 572 -18.34 -5.77 6.01
CA GLY A 572 -16.95 -6.12 6.29
C GLY A 572 -16.06 -5.78 5.12
N GLU A 573 -15.03 -6.59 4.84
CA GLU A 573 -14.18 -6.40 3.67
C GLU A 573 -14.76 -7.12 2.44
N GLY A 574 -14.93 -6.40 1.35
CA GLY A 574 -15.39 -7.01 0.10
C GLY A 574 -16.48 -6.21 -0.61
N LYS A 575 -17.22 -6.90 -1.49
CA LYS A 575 -18.38 -6.31 -2.18
C LYS A 575 -19.64 -6.90 -1.63
N ASP A 576 -20.22 -6.26 -0.64
CA ASP A 576 -21.32 -6.82 0.11
C ASP A 576 -22.67 -6.36 -0.42
N VAL A 577 -23.68 -7.19 -0.21
CA VAL A 577 -25.05 -6.91 -0.64
C VAL A 577 -25.98 -6.95 0.58
N PHE A 578 -26.48 -5.79 0.97
CA PHE A 578 -27.55 -5.67 1.97
C PHE A 578 -28.89 -5.81 1.27
N ARG A 579 -29.54 -6.97 1.41
CA ARG A 579 -30.73 -7.33 0.65
C ARG A 579 -31.98 -7.28 1.46
N TYR A 580 -33.01 -6.64 0.92
CA TYR A 580 -34.35 -6.50 1.47
C TYR A 580 -35.37 -7.17 0.54
N THR A 581 -36.13 -8.11 1.08
CA THR A 581 -37.06 -8.95 0.32
C THR A 581 -38.53 -8.64 0.61
N SER A 582 -38.78 -8.00 1.75
CA SER A 582 -40.12 -7.59 2.21
C SER A 582 -40.02 -6.22 2.88
N THR A 583 -41.12 -5.45 2.84
CA THR A 583 -41.24 -4.23 3.63
C THR A 583 -41.22 -4.49 5.12
N ASP A 584 -41.50 -5.72 5.54
CA ASP A 584 -41.43 -6.17 6.94
C ASP A 584 -39.99 -6.40 7.42
N ASP A 585 -39.02 -6.44 6.51
CA ASP A 585 -37.61 -6.60 6.87
C ASP A 585 -37.08 -5.37 7.62
N SER A 586 -37.49 -4.16 7.21
CA SER A 586 -37.09 -2.91 7.87
C SER A 586 -38.15 -1.84 7.66
N TYR A 587 -38.81 -1.40 8.72
CA TYR A 587 -39.93 -0.47 8.57
C TYR A 587 -40.19 0.41 9.78
N ARG A 588 -41.01 1.43 9.55
CA ARG A 588 -41.56 2.31 10.59
C ARG A 588 -43.08 2.38 10.48
N THR A 589 -43.76 2.35 11.61
CA THR A 589 -45.18 2.73 11.76
C THR A 589 -45.31 4.09 12.41
N ALA A 590 -46.56 4.54 12.64
CA ALA A 590 -46.79 5.78 13.38
C ALA A 590 -46.29 5.74 14.84
N ASN A 591 -46.15 4.54 15.43
CA ASN A 591 -45.88 4.37 16.86
C ASN A 591 -44.65 3.51 17.16
N GLN A 592 -44.09 2.80 16.16
CA GLN A 592 -42.99 1.84 16.33
C GLN A 592 -41.96 2.00 15.22
N SER A 593 -40.74 1.65 15.54
CA SER A 593 -39.61 1.67 14.62
C SER A 593 -38.87 0.32 14.67
N PHE A 594 -38.81 -0.35 13.55
CA PHE A 594 -38.07 -1.56 13.29
C PHE A 594 -37.14 -1.28 12.10
N VAL A 595 -36.29 -0.27 12.25
CA VAL A 595 -35.44 0.25 11.20
C VAL A 595 -34.04 -0.32 11.37
N ASP A 596 -33.56 -0.98 10.36
CA ASP A 596 -32.20 -1.50 10.33
C ASP A 596 -31.16 -0.41 10.22
N LEU A 597 -30.00 -0.72 10.74
CA LEU A 597 -28.81 0.10 10.62
C LEU A 597 -27.74 -0.64 9.86
N ILE A 598 -27.39 -0.14 8.69
CA ILE A 598 -26.19 -0.56 7.95
C ILE A 598 -25.03 0.31 8.47
N ASP A 599 -24.04 -0.34 9.06
CA ASP A 599 -22.85 0.28 9.63
C ASP A 599 -21.63 -0.03 8.75
N ARG A 600 -20.73 0.94 8.55
CA ARG A 600 -19.52 0.82 7.73
C ARG A 600 -19.79 0.40 6.26
N PHE A 601 -20.79 1.01 5.64
CA PHE A 601 -21.02 0.83 4.21
C PHE A 601 -19.85 1.37 3.40
N GLU A 602 -19.27 0.59 2.52
CA GLU A 602 -18.10 0.94 1.72
C GLU A 602 -18.50 1.46 0.33
N GLU A 603 -18.21 2.74 0.07
CA GLU A 603 -18.48 3.40 -1.22
C GLU A 603 -17.83 2.63 -2.39
N ARG A 604 -18.59 2.41 -3.47
CA ARG A 604 -18.19 1.70 -4.70
C ARG A 604 -17.82 0.23 -4.54
N GLN A 605 -17.97 -0.31 -3.37
CA GLN A 605 -17.81 -1.74 -3.11
C GLN A 605 -19.16 -2.38 -2.79
N ASP A 606 -19.85 -1.85 -1.78
CA ASP A 606 -21.10 -2.40 -1.28
C ASP A 606 -22.32 -1.99 -2.10
N SER A 607 -23.39 -2.75 -1.93
CA SER A 607 -24.68 -2.45 -2.56
C SER A 607 -25.88 -2.74 -1.65
N ILE A 608 -26.95 -1.96 -1.83
CA ILE A 608 -28.23 -2.16 -1.17
C ILE A 608 -29.24 -2.64 -2.20
N ASP A 609 -29.72 -3.88 -2.06
CA ASP A 609 -30.66 -4.50 -2.98
C ASP A 609 -32.10 -4.39 -2.43
N VAL A 610 -32.85 -3.45 -3.01
CA VAL A 610 -34.28 -3.22 -2.75
C VAL A 610 -35.15 -3.60 -3.96
N SER A 611 -34.59 -4.33 -4.91
CA SER A 611 -35.25 -4.68 -6.18
C SER A 611 -36.54 -5.50 -5.98
N ALA A 612 -36.58 -6.35 -4.95
CA ALA A 612 -37.75 -7.15 -4.60
C ALA A 612 -38.92 -6.32 -4.06
N LEU A 613 -38.66 -5.14 -3.53
CA LEU A 613 -39.66 -4.23 -2.97
C LEU A 613 -40.38 -3.38 -4.02
N GLY A 614 -39.92 -3.43 -5.26
CA GLY A 614 -40.55 -2.75 -6.38
C GLY A 614 -40.23 -1.25 -6.50
N TYR A 615 -39.28 -0.74 -5.72
CA TYR A 615 -38.81 0.64 -5.86
C TYR A 615 -38.05 0.83 -7.18
N THR A 616 -38.30 1.97 -7.84
CA THR A 616 -37.76 2.26 -9.18
C THR A 616 -36.63 3.29 -9.16
N GLY A 617 -36.33 3.86 -8.01
CA GLY A 617 -35.28 4.87 -7.86
C GLY A 617 -35.46 5.78 -6.66
N PHE A 618 -34.60 6.77 -6.56
CA PHE A 618 -34.74 7.85 -5.59
C PHE A 618 -35.72 8.92 -6.08
N GLY A 619 -36.48 9.49 -5.14
CA GLY A 619 -37.50 10.50 -5.42
C GLY A 619 -37.96 11.22 -4.16
N ASP A 620 -39.24 11.57 -4.12
CA ASP A 620 -39.86 12.23 -2.98
C ASP A 620 -40.31 11.27 -1.86
N GLY A 621 -40.13 9.98 -2.05
CA GLY A 621 -40.50 8.91 -1.12
C GLY A 621 -41.95 8.44 -1.30
N THR A 622 -42.57 8.71 -2.46
CA THR A 622 -43.91 8.27 -2.80
C THR A 622 -43.94 7.57 -4.16
N HIS A 623 -45.01 6.85 -4.44
CA HIS A 623 -45.24 6.23 -5.77
C HIS A 623 -44.11 5.28 -6.21
N GLY A 624 -43.59 4.46 -5.28
CA GLY A 624 -42.54 3.51 -5.55
C GLY A 624 -41.16 4.14 -5.72
N THR A 625 -40.90 5.30 -5.09
CA THR A 625 -39.56 5.89 -4.97
C THR A 625 -39.13 5.98 -3.51
N LEU A 626 -37.81 6.02 -3.27
CA LEU A 626 -37.24 6.21 -1.94
C LEU A 626 -36.69 7.62 -1.79
N LYS A 627 -36.96 8.24 -0.63
CA LYS A 627 -36.44 9.56 -0.27
C LYS A 627 -35.23 9.41 0.63
N LEU A 628 -34.12 10.09 0.28
CA LEU A 628 -32.96 10.21 1.16
C LEU A 628 -33.13 11.37 2.13
N VAL A 629 -32.88 11.13 3.42
CA VAL A 629 -32.96 12.12 4.49
C VAL A 629 -31.80 11.95 5.46
N TYR A 630 -30.99 13.00 5.61
CA TYR A 630 -29.91 12.96 6.59
C TYR A 630 -30.34 13.53 7.94
N ASP A 631 -30.09 12.77 8.97
CA ASP A 631 -30.28 13.16 10.38
C ASP A 631 -28.93 13.51 11.00
N ARG A 632 -28.70 14.81 11.16
CA ARG A 632 -27.45 15.34 11.67
C ARG A 632 -27.22 15.03 13.17
N GLU A 633 -28.28 14.81 13.94
CA GLU A 633 -28.16 14.55 15.39
C GLU A 633 -27.62 13.13 15.64
N ASN A 634 -28.02 12.18 14.80
CA ASN A 634 -27.64 10.78 14.93
C ASN A 634 -26.57 10.35 13.91
N ASP A 635 -26.12 11.27 13.05
CA ASP A 635 -25.18 11.02 11.93
C ASP A 635 -25.60 9.82 11.09
N ARG A 636 -26.82 9.89 10.52
CA ARG A 636 -27.42 8.81 9.73
C ARG A 636 -28.12 9.32 8.50
N THR A 637 -27.96 8.63 7.40
CA THR A 637 -28.75 8.83 6.19
C THR A 637 -29.82 7.73 6.11
N TYR A 638 -31.07 8.17 5.98
CA TYR A 638 -32.22 7.29 5.88
C TYR A 638 -32.73 7.20 4.45
N PHE A 639 -33.11 5.98 4.03
CA PHE A 639 -33.93 5.72 2.87
C PHE A 639 -35.36 5.52 3.34
N LYS A 640 -36.27 6.33 2.86
CA LYS A 640 -37.66 6.37 3.37
C LYS A 640 -38.69 6.21 2.27
N ASP A 641 -39.59 5.25 2.46
CA ASP A 641 -40.88 5.26 1.82
C ASP A 641 -41.87 6.06 2.69
N LEU A 642 -42.57 6.99 2.08
CA LEU A 642 -43.59 7.80 2.76
C LEU A 642 -45.02 7.27 2.55
N ASP A 643 -45.20 6.35 1.58
CA ASP A 643 -46.45 5.62 1.41
C ASP A 643 -46.49 4.43 2.37
N ALA A 644 -47.62 4.20 2.98
CA ALA A 644 -47.79 3.06 3.85
C ALA A 644 -48.47 1.92 3.09
N ASP A 645 -48.01 0.71 3.36
CA ASP A 645 -48.65 -0.50 2.88
C ASP A 645 -50.03 -0.74 3.57
N ALA A 646 -50.67 -1.84 3.26
CA ALA A 646 -51.98 -2.17 3.83
C ALA A 646 -51.94 -2.43 5.34
N GLN A 647 -50.78 -2.73 5.91
CA GLN A 647 -50.53 -2.96 7.32
C GLN A 647 -50.13 -1.64 8.06
N GLY A 648 -49.85 -0.59 7.32
CA GLY A 648 -49.40 0.72 7.83
C GLY A 648 -47.88 0.80 7.99
N HIS A 649 -47.12 -0.15 7.41
CA HIS A 649 -45.67 -0.15 7.39
C HIS A 649 -45.17 0.78 6.29
N ARG A 650 -44.10 1.52 6.59
CA ARG A 650 -43.32 2.29 5.62
C ARG A 650 -41.91 1.80 5.65
N PHE A 651 -41.42 1.31 4.55
CA PHE A 651 -40.03 0.87 4.46
C PHE A 651 -39.07 2.00 4.83
N GLU A 652 -38.15 1.72 5.72
CA GLU A 652 -37.13 2.67 6.17
C GLU A 652 -35.88 1.92 6.58
N ILE A 653 -34.71 2.27 6.03
CA ILE A 653 -33.39 1.81 6.47
C ILE A 653 -32.51 3.00 6.80
N ALA A 654 -31.50 2.79 7.62
CA ALA A 654 -30.52 3.79 8.03
C ALA A 654 -29.10 3.35 7.69
N LEU A 655 -28.30 4.25 7.14
CA LEU A 655 -26.84 4.10 6.96
C LEU A 655 -26.13 5.03 7.93
N THR A 656 -25.08 4.57 8.57
CA THR A 656 -24.18 5.43 9.36
C THR A 656 -23.49 6.45 8.43
N GLY A 657 -23.50 7.73 8.80
CA GLY A 657 -22.82 8.79 8.03
C GLY A 657 -23.69 9.59 7.07
N TYR A 658 -23.05 10.52 6.36
CA TYR A 658 -23.66 11.42 5.39
C TYR A 658 -23.53 10.91 3.96
N TRP A 659 -24.62 10.44 3.35
CA TRP A 659 -24.63 9.80 2.04
C TRP A 659 -25.45 10.54 0.97
N LEU A 660 -25.93 11.75 1.24
CA LEU A 660 -26.81 12.45 0.28
C LEU A 660 -26.16 12.80 -1.06
N ASN A 661 -24.84 12.98 -1.08
CA ASN A 661 -24.08 13.35 -2.30
C ASN A 661 -23.17 12.23 -2.79
N ASP A 662 -22.83 11.28 -1.92
CA ASP A 662 -21.76 10.30 -2.16
C ASP A 662 -22.32 8.92 -2.57
N LEU A 663 -23.62 8.70 -2.42
CA LEU A 663 -24.27 7.46 -2.84
C LEU A 663 -24.50 7.45 -4.36
N HIS A 664 -23.88 6.52 -5.04
CA HIS A 664 -24.01 6.36 -6.49
C HIS A 664 -25.20 5.45 -6.85
N LYS A 665 -25.75 5.65 -8.06
CA LYS A 665 -26.90 4.83 -8.53
C LYS A 665 -26.59 3.35 -8.69
N GLU A 666 -25.32 2.99 -8.76
CA GLU A 666 -24.83 1.64 -8.94
C GLU A 666 -24.81 0.87 -7.61
N GLU A 667 -24.82 1.61 -6.48
CA GLU A 667 -24.79 1.04 -5.12
C GLU A 667 -26.19 0.71 -4.58
N VAL A 668 -27.25 1.09 -5.31
CA VAL A 668 -28.62 0.71 -4.94
C VAL A 668 -29.32 0.01 -6.10
N VAL A 669 -29.61 -1.26 -5.90
CA VAL A 669 -30.27 -2.09 -6.90
C VAL A 669 -31.78 -1.93 -6.79
N PHE A 670 -32.37 -1.25 -7.76
CA PHE A 670 -33.79 -1.03 -7.87
C PHE A 670 -34.46 -2.05 -8.79
N ALA A 671 -35.79 -2.18 -8.68
CA ALA A 671 -36.59 -3.00 -9.59
C ALA A 671 -36.41 -2.50 -11.03
N GLN A 672 -36.10 -3.43 -11.94
CA GLN A 672 -36.07 -3.10 -13.36
C GLN A 672 -37.50 -2.87 -13.87
N PRO A 673 -37.75 -1.81 -14.68
CA PRO A 673 -39.06 -1.61 -15.27
C PRO A 673 -39.41 -2.83 -16.13
N GLN A 674 -40.54 -3.46 -15.83
CA GLN A 674 -41.08 -4.56 -16.65
C GLN A 674 -41.38 -4.01 -18.04
N VAL A 675 -40.52 -4.29 -19.01
CA VAL A 675 -40.84 -4.03 -20.43
C VAL A 675 -41.89 -5.05 -20.86
N THR A 676 -43.15 -4.70 -20.69
CA THR A 676 -44.24 -5.46 -21.33
C THR A 676 -44.08 -5.25 -22.83
N LEU A 677 -43.54 -6.22 -23.54
CA LEU A 677 -43.61 -6.28 -24.95
C LEU A 677 -45.11 -6.37 -25.33
N VAL A 678 -45.71 -5.24 -25.58
CA VAL A 678 -47.05 -5.20 -26.24
C VAL A 678 -46.82 -5.82 -27.60
N GLY A 679 -47.34 -7.03 -27.78
CA GLY A 679 -47.19 -7.78 -28.98
C GLY A 679 -47.71 -6.93 -30.16
N VAL A 680 -46.85 -6.64 -31.11
CA VAL A 680 -47.24 -6.24 -32.43
C VAL A 680 -47.96 -7.47 -33.03
N ALA A 681 -49.29 -7.38 -33.23
CA ALA A 681 -50.02 -8.37 -33.95
C ALA A 681 -49.38 -8.56 -35.33
N GLN A 682 -48.84 -9.72 -35.59
CA GLN A 682 -48.48 -10.09 -36.96
C GLN A 682 -49.76 -10.23 -37.73
N ASP A 683 -50.05 -9.27 -38.61
CA ASP A 683 -51.01 -9.42 -39.67
C ASP A 683 -50.52 -10.57 -40.59
N ALA A 684 -51.25 -11.64 -40.55
CA ALA A 684 -51.07 -12.74 -41.47
C ALA A 684 -51.57 -12.33 -42.85
N GLU A 685 -50.69 -11.93 -43.74
CA GLU A 685 -50.93 -12.00 -45.17
C GLU A 685 -50.28 -13.30 -45.72
N GLN A 686 -51.14 -14.33 -45.83
CA GLN A 686 -50.88 -15.40 -46.75
C GLN A 686 -51.04 -14.87 -48.16
N GLN A 687 -50.02 -14.88 -48.97
CA GLN A 687 -50.14 -14.96 -50.42
C GLN A 687 -49.50 -16.26 -50.92
N GLN A 688 -50.40 -17.17 -51.33
CA GLN A 688 -50.12 -18.22 -52.30
C GLN A 688 -49.45 -17.60 -53.55
N LEU A 689 -48.40 -18.22 -53.99
CA LEU A 689 -48.13 -18.35 -55.42
C LEU A 689 -47.50 -19.70 -55.68
N ALA A 690 -48.30 -20.48 -56.38
CA ALA A 690 -47.87 -21.66 -57.10
C ALA A 690 -47.12 -21.22 -58.38
N GLY A 691 -46.09 -21.96 -58.76
CA GLY A 691 -45.36 -21.85 -59.97
C GLY A 691 -44.07 -22.65 -59.91
#